data_94ad3f1a35ed0df1715d91e5e26cbdd4
#
_entry.id   94ad3f1a35ed0df1715d91e5e26cbdd4
#
_cell.length_a   1.000
_cell.length_b   1.000
_cell.length_c   1.000
_cell.angle_alpha   90.00
_cell.angle_beta   90.00
_cell.angle_gamma   90.00
#
_symmetry.space_group_name_H-M   'P 1'
#
loop_
_entity.id
_entity.type
_entity.pdbx_description
1 polymer ?
#
loop_
_entity_poly.entity_id
_entity_poly.type
_entity_poly.pdbx_seq_one_letter_code
_entity_poly.pdbx_strand_id
1 'polypeptide(L)'
;MERNIFEKQRDLNDRLNRYRDEYYNRNAPSVSDEVYDRLFDELKELEQETGIQMANSPTQTVGYPAVSRLEKTRHEIPLLSLDKTKSSMDLLNFMGEQQVLLMLKLDGLTVKLTYENGELLEAATRGDGDEGEIITHNTRAISGIPSHITYKERLVVTGEGFIRPSDFEELKTSLQDSSGKPYKNGRNLAAGSIRLMDAKTCQERRLVFMPFGVLEGFPSLTRKSDKLRELRALGFQPCKYLVTKQKLTLENVEAGIYQLRQYATDKDIPIDGIVVSFNDIAYAQSCGRTGHHYKDGLAYKFEDDLHESLLQYIEWTPGRTGEIAPVAVFTPVEIDGCEVSRASLHNLSFIEDLELMAGNRILVSKRNMIIPHVEENLDRGGFSMVDTIPHVCPCCGQPTRIHESSGKGENGEDRIIKTLYCDNPDCETRRLKKFVHFVSQKAMDIEGLSEATLEKFIGQGFIHSYLDIYRLDRYRAEIVRMDGFGEKSWQRLWDAIQQSRNTTFERYLISMDIPMIGNTASKVLGRVFHYDLDEFRDAVYGGYDFRQLPDFGETLHNNIHDWFCVEDNFCIWEELQTMMNIQKPAVAEHSKDRGQDNPFVGKTIVVTGKVEPYTRDGINDLIESLGAHAGSSVSKKTDYLVCGENAGSKLSKARDLGVTVLSPAEFFSMAGAE
;
A
#
# COMPACT_ATOMS: atom_id res chain seq x y z
N MET A 1 -1.99 7.02 39.34
CA MET A 1 -0.83 7.93 39.22
C MET A 1 -0.84 8.63 37.83
N GLU A 2 -1.09 7.92 36.76
CA GLU A 2 -1.14 8.48 35.40
C GLU A 2 -2.22 9.54 35.13
N ARG A 3 -3.43 9.36 35.68
CA ARG A 3 -4.54 10.35 35.56
C ARG A 3 -4.20 11.72 36.13
N ASN A 4 -3.41 11.77 37.18
CA ASN A 4 -2.99 13.03 37.86
C ASN A 4 -1.88 13.75 37.03
N ILE A 5 -1.01 13.03 36.37
CA ILE A 5 0.06 13.59 35.53
C ILE A 5 -0.52 14.23 34.28
N PHE A 6 -1.47 13.56 33.63
CA PHE A 6 -2.16 14.06 32.46
C PHE A 6 -3.01 15.33 32.76
N GLU A 7 -3.69 15.35 33.89
CA GLU A 7 -4.44 16.54 34.34
C GLU A 7 -3.49 17.72 34.64
N LYS A 8 -2.31 17.45 35.20
CA LYS A 8 -1.27 18.47 35.47
C LYS A 8 -0.69 19.02 34.16
N GLN A 9 -0.39 18.13 33.21
CA GLN A 9 0.13 18.51 31.91
C GLN A 9 -0.87 19.38 31.13
N ARG A 10 -2.17 19.04 31.22
CA ARG A 10 -3.25 19.81 30.65
C ARG A 10 -3.40 21.20 31.26
N ASP A 11 -3.38 21.30 32.59
CA ASP A 11 -3.47 22.60 33.30
C ASP A 11 -2.32 23.52 32.89
N LEU A 12 -1.09 23.00 32.85
CA LEU A 12 0.07 23.76 32.38
C LEU A 12 -0.09 24.22 30.93
N ASN A 13 -0.60 23.37 30.09
CA ASN A 13 -0.85 23.66 28.68
C ASN A 13 -1.88 24.79 28.49
N ASP A 14 -3.01 24.71 29.18
CA ASP A 14 -4.08 25.72 29.14
C ASP A 14 -3.60 27.07 29.68
N ARG A 15 -2.85 27.06 30.79
CA ARG A 15 -2.28 28.26 31.41
C ARG A 15 -1.27 28.94 30.51
N LEU A 16 -0.33 28.20 29.95
CA LEU A 16 0.70 28.74 29.05
C LEU A 16 0.10 29.29 27.76
N ASN A 17 -0.90 28.61 27.16
CA ASN A 17 -1.59 29.12 25.99
C ASN A 17 -2.35 30.43 26.28
N ARG A 18 -2.97 30.55 27.47
CA ARG A 18 -3.62 31.79 27.91
C ARG A 18 -2.59 32.92 28.07
N TYR A 19 -1.48 32.70 28.78
CA TYR A 19 -0.43 33.68 28.98
C TYR A 19 0.20 34.14 27.66
N ARG A 20 0.33 33.23 26.68
CA ARG A 20 0.80 33.54 25.35
C ARG A 20 -0.17 34.43 24.59
N ASP A 21 -1.50 34.17 24.69
CA ASP A 21 -2.53 34.99 24.07
C ASP A 21 -2.55 36.42 24.70
N GLU A 22 -2.41 36.51 26.04
CA GLU A 22 -2.30 37.76 26.74
C GLU A 22 -1.06 38.58 26.32
N TYR A 23 0.08 37.91 26.11
CA TYR A 23 1.32 38.56 25.70
C TYR A 23 1.29 39.02 24.24
N TYR A 24 1.00 38.08 23.29
CA TYR A 24 1.13 38.37 21.87
C TYR A 24 -0.10 39.03 21.23
N ASN A 25 -1.31 38.72 21.69
CA ASN A 25 -2.54 39.18 21.08
C ASN A 25 -3.19 40.35 21.82
N ARG A 26 -3.07 40.39 23.16
CA ARG A 26 -3.71 41.42 23.98
C ARG A 26 -2.74 42.48 24.49
N ASN A 27 -1.43 42.27 24.34
CA ASN A 27 -0.37 43.14 24.83
C ASN A 27 -0.55 43.51 26.35
N ALA A 28 -1.07 42.59 27.15
CA ALA A 28 -1.38 42.73 28.56
C ALA A 28 -1.01 41.45 29.33
N PRO A 29 0.30 41.14 29.50
CA PRO A 29 0.75 39.93 30.15
C PRO A 29 0.39 39.95 31.64
N SER A 30 -0.24 38.87 32.12
CA SER A 30 -0.61 38.71 33.54
C SER A 30 0.49 38.05 34.38
N VAL A 31 1.57 37.55 33.75
CA VAL A 31 2.74 36.94 34.40
C VAL A 31 4.04 37.51 33.87
N SER A 32 5.12 37.43 34.65
CA SER A 32 6.45 37.80 34.19
C SER A 32 7.03 36.69 33.26
N ASP A 33 8.02 37.07 32.42
CA ASP A 33 8.72 36.13 31.53
C ASP A 33 9.36 34.99 32.32
N GLU A 34 9.92 35.25 33.51
CA GLU A 34 10.50 34.22 34.39
C GLU A 34 9.46 33.17 34.87
N VAL A 35 8.22 33.60 35.14
CA VAL A 35 7.14 32.68 35.54
C VAL A 35 6.68 31.87 34.32
N TYR A 36 6.60 32.49 33.15
CA TYR A 36 6.24 31.79 31.92
C TYR A 36 7.28 30.73 31.55
N ASP A 37 8.57 31.11 31.56
CA ASP A 37 9.68 30.19 31.19
C ASP A 37 9.76 28.99 32.17
N ARG A 38 9.60 29.21 33.46
CA ARG A 38 9.57 28.11 34.44
C ARG A 38 8.42 27.12 34.20
N LEU A 39 7.22 27.62 33.91
CA LEU A 39 6.05 26.77 33.63
C LEU A 39 6.21 26.04 32.27
N PHE A 40 6.87 26.69 31.33
CA PHE A 40 7.18 26.11 30.01
C PHE A 40 8.19 24.98 30.16
N ASP A 41 9.25 25.15 30.95
CA ASP A 41 10.22 24.10 31.23
C ASP A 41 9.59 22.92 31.98
N GLU A 42 8.71 23.20 32.97
CA GLU A 42 7.95 22.17 33.70
C GLU A 42 7.06 21.34 32.74
N LEU A 43 6.40 22.00 31.81
CA LEU A 43 5.59 21.30 30.79
C LEU A 43 6.49 20.43 29.89
N LYS A 44 7.62 20.94 29.45
CA LYS A 44 8.58 20.24 28.59
C LYS A 44 9.18 19.00 29.28
N GLU A 45 9.50 19.10 30.58
CA GLU A 45 9.96 17.94 31.37
C GLU A 45 8.86 16.88 31.48
N LEU A 46 7.60 17.27 31.77
CA LEU A 46 6.48 16.34 31.83
C LEU A 46 6.19 15.67 30.48
N GLU A 47 6.34 16.38 29.36
CA GLU A 47 6.20 15.82 28.02
C GLU A 47 7.32 14.80 27.71
N GLN A 48 8.54 15.03 28.18
CA GLN A 48 9.65 14.09 28.05
C GLN A 48 9.49 12.86 28.94
N GLU A 49 9.03 13.03 30.18
CA GLU A 49 8.81 11.92 31.13
C GLU A 49 7.66 11.01 30.72
N THR A 50 6.58 11.59 30.18
CA THR A 50 5.37 10.84 29.82
C THR A 50 5.40 10.30 28.40
N GLY A 51 6.25 10.86 27.53
CA GLY A 51 6.22 10.61 26.08
C GLY A 51 4.95 11.13 25.39
N ILE A 52 4.08 11.86 26.13
CA ILE A 52 2.80 12.38 25.62
C ILE A 52 2.96 13.88 25.36
N GLN A 53 2.73 14.31 24.13
CA GLN A 53 2.77 15.70 23.73
C GLN A 53 1.41 16.09 23.15
N MET A 54 0.69 17.04 23.82
CA MET A 54 -0.63 17.46 23.38
C MET A 54 -0.55 18.34 22.12
N ALA A 55 -1.51 18.17 21.20
CA ALA A 55 -1.55 18.93 19.94
C ALA A 55 -1.66 20.46 20.16
N ASN A 56 -2.17 20.92 21.32
CA ASN A 56 -2.24 22.32 21.73
C ASN A 56 -1.06 22.76 22.63
N SER A 57 -0.01 21.96 22.78
CA SER A 57 1.12 22.31 23.64
C SER A 57 1.87 23.54 23.13
N PRO A 58 2.09 24.55 23.99
CA PRO A 58 2.90 25.72 23.64
C PRO A 58 4.37 25.38 23.41
N THR A 59 4.85 24.21 23.83
CA THR A 59 6.21 23.72 23.55
C THR A 59 6.42 23.43 22.07
N GLN A 60 5.34 23.29 21.30
CA GLN A 60 5.34 23.12 19.84
C GLN A 60 5.25 24.42 19.04
N THR A 61 5.19 25.58 19.69
CA THR A 61 4.91 26.84 19.00
C THR A 61 5.98 27.90 19.24
N VAL A 62 6.75 28.13 18.32
CA VAL A 62 7.69 29.13 17.84
C VAL A 62 8.92 28.36 17.37
N GLY A 63 8.84 27.96 16.11
CA GLY A 63 9.83 27.10 15.49
C GLY A 63 9.54 25.63 15.83
N TYR A 64 8.65 24.99 15.04
CA TYR A 64 8.54 23.53 15.05
C TYR A 64 9.95 22.97 14.91
N PRO A 65 10.39 22.04 15.79
CA PRO A 65 11.57 21.26 15.49
C PRO A 65 11.32 20.59 14.15
N ALA A 66 12.16 20.84 13.16
CA ALA A 66 12.07 20.16 11.89
C ALA A 66 12.17 18.66 12.16
N VAL A 67 11.06 17.94 11.98
CA VAL A 67 11.05 16.49 12.12
C VAL A 67 11.93 15.95 11.00
N SER A 68 13.03 15.29 11.34
CA SER A 68 14.00 14.80 10.34
C SER A 68 13.50 13.56 9.59
N ARG A 69 12.47 12.86 10.15
CA ARG A 69 11.82 11.68 9.58
C ARG A 69 10.43 11.49 10.20
N LEU A 70 9.45 11.09 9.41
CA LEU A 70 8.16 10.67 9.94
C LEU A 70 8.29 9.30 10.59
N GLU A 71 7.86 9.21 11.84
CA GLU A 71 7.73 7.93 12.54
C GLU A 71 6.52 7.17 12.02
N LYS A 72 6.58 5.85 12.10
CA LYS A 72 5.46 4.97 11.73
C LYS A 72 4.73 4.50 12.96
N THR A 73 3.42 4.33 12.81
CA THR A 73 2.54 3.75 13.82
C THR A 73 1.72 2.62 13.20
N ARG A 74 1.45 1.59 13.99
CA ARG A 74 0.60 0.48 13.58
C ARG A 74 -0.86 0.77 13.91
N HIS A 75 -1.75 0.42 12.99
CA HIS A 75 -3.18 0.57 13.22
C HIS A 75 -3.73 -0.65 13.99
N GLU A 76 -4.33 -0.41 15.16
CA GLU A 76 -5.01 -1.47 15.94
C GLU A 76 -6.18 -2.08 15.13
N ILE A 77 -6.90 -1.24 14.41
CA ILE A 77 -7.95 -1.63 13.46
C ILE A 77 -7.42 -1.28 12.06
N PRO A 78 -7.20 -2.25 11.16
CA PRO A 78 -6.69 -2.00 9.82
C PRO A 78 -7.56 -1.03 9.03
N LEU A 79 -6.93 -0.10 8.32
CA LEU A 79 -7.60 0.88 7.47
C LEU A 79 -7.71 0.36 6.03
N LEU A 80 -8.54 -0.67 5.83
CA LEU A 80 -8.67 -1.34 4.54
C LEU A 80 -9.43 -0.50 3.52
N SER A 81 -9.27 -0.87 2.25
CA SER A 81 -10.05 -0.32 1.14
C SER A 81 -11.48 -0.87 1.12
N LEU A 82 -12.29 -0.36 0.20
CA LEU A 82 -13.59 -0.92 -0.16
C LEU A 82 -13.51 -1.58 -1.53
N ASP A 83 -14.35 -2.56 -1.77
CA ASP A 83 -14.60 -3.04 -3.12
C ASP A 83 -15.30 -1.97 -3.95
N LYS A 84 -15.26 -2.07 -5.28
CA LYS A 84 -15.70 -1.00 -6.18
C LYS A 84 -16.55 -1.53 -7.33
N THR A 85 -17.49 -0.70 -7.76
CA THR A 85 -18.31 -0.91 -8.96
C THR A 85 -18.53 0.41 -9.70
N LYS A 86 -18.85 0.33 -11.00
CA LYS A 86 -19.38 1.44 -11.81
C LYS A 86 -20.89 1.28 -12.11
N SER A 87 -21.51 0.21 -11.62
CA SER A 87 -22.90 -0.12 -11.85
C SER A 87 -23.79 0.29 -10.68
N SER A 88 -24.78 1.15 -10.92
CA SER A 88 -25.80 1.47 -9.93
C SER A 88 -26.69 0.27 -9.58
N MET A 89 -26.79 -0.71 -10.49
CA MET A 89 -27.50 -1.97 -10.23
C MET A 89 -26.72 -2.83 -9.20
N ASP A 90 -25.40 -2.87 -9.27
CA ASP A 90 -24.59 -3.58 -8.27
C ASP A 90 -24.72 -2.95 -6.89
N LEU A 91 -24.82 -1.61 -6.82
CA LEU A 91 -25.13 -0.94 -5.56
C LEU A 91 -26.48 -1.39 -5.01
N LEU A 92 -27.51 -1.42 -5.85
CA LEU A 92 -28.85 -1.86 -5.44
C LEU A 92 -28.83 -3.31 -4.94
N ASN A 93 -28.12 -4.19 -5.64
CA ASN A 93 -27.94 -5.59 -5.25
C ASN A 93 -27.17 -5.71 -3.91
N PHE A 94 -26.11 -4.92 -3.73
CA PHE A 94 -25.34 -4.86 -2.49
C PHE A 94 -26.20 -4.42 -1.29
N MET A 95 -27.01 -3.38 -1.47
CA MET A 95 -27.88 -2.84 -0.41
C MET A 95 -28.92 -3.84 0.06
N GLY A 96 -29.51 -4.61 -0.85
CA GLY A 96 -30.58 -5.54 -0.57
C GLY A 96 -31.75 -4.86 0.16
N GLU A 97 -32.15 -5.42 1.30
CA GLU A 97 -33.21 -4.85 2.17
C GLU A 97 -32.64 -4.03 3.36
N GLN A 98 -31.33 -3.82 3.41
CA GLN A 98 -30.68 -3.15 4.53
C GLN A 98 -30.78 -1.63 4.42
N GLN A 99 -30.81 -0.96 5.57
CA GLN A 99 -30.63 0.48 5.63
C GLN A 99 -29.15 0.82 5.45
N VAL A 100 -28.84 1.65 4.47
CA VAL A 100 -27.46 2.06 4.17
C VAL A 100 -27.28 3.57 4.27
N LEU A 101 -26.00 3.97 4.36
CA LEU A 101 -25.54 5.33 4.12
C LEU A 101 -25.01 5.42 2.71
N LEU A 102 -25.51 6.40 1.94
CA LEU A 102 -24.83 6.89 0.74
C LEU A 102 -24.01 8.10 1.17
N MET A 103 -22.71 8.09 0.96
CA MET A 103 -21.78 9.12 1.42
C MET A 103 -20.83 9.53 0.31
N LEU A 104 -20.36 10.77 0.31
CA LEU A 104 -19.35 11.22 -0.64
C LEU A 104 -18.09 10.35 -0.52
N LYS A 105 -17.56 9.90 -1.64
CA LYS A 105 -16.23 9.32 -1.71
C LYS A 105 -15.23 10.45 -1.96
N LEU A 106 -14.66 10.94 -0.86
CA LEU A 106 -13.70 12.05 -0.90
C LEU A 106 -12.42 11.63 -1.61
N ASP A 107 -11.85 12.54 -2.39
CA ASP A 107 -10.58 12.32 -3.08
C ASP A 107 -9.44 13.07 -2.39
N GLY A 108 -8.66 12.34 -1.60
CA GLY A 108 -7.58 12.89 -0.79
C GLY A 108 -6.67 11.79 -0.23
N LEU A 109 -6.23 11.98 1.01
CA LEU A 109 -5.46 11.00 1.78
C LEU A 109 -6.18 10.68 3.08
N THR A 110 -6.41 9.38 3.34
CA THR A 110 -7.06 8.94 4.57
C THR A 110 -6.18 9.21 5.80
N VAL A 111 -6.78 9.82 6.82
CA VAL A 111 -6.16 10.15 8.11
C VAL A 111 -6.97 9.52 9.24
N LYS A 112 -6.27 8.91 10.18
CA LYS A 112 -6.79 8.42 11.46
C LYS A 112 -6.43 9.42 12.55
N LEU A 113 -7.40 9.79 13.37
CA LEU A 113 -7.23 10.65 14.56
C LEU A 113 -7.59 9.86 15.80
N THR A 114 -6.72 9.85 16.80
CA THR A 114 -6.94 9.21 18.11
C THR A 114 -7.00 10.26 19.18
N TYR A 115 -8.13 10.31 19.89
CA TYR A 115 -8.33 11.17 21.04
C TYR A 115 -8.45 10.35 22.32
N GLU A 116 -7.94 10.89 23.40
CA GLU A 116 -8.10 10.33 24.74
C GLU A 116 -8.24 11.48 25.75
N ASN A 117 -9.12 11.33 26.74
CA ASN A 117 -9.45 12.37 27.70
C ASN A 117 -9.84 13.73 27.07
N GLY A 118 -10.26 13.71 25.81
CA GLY A 118 -10.63 14.89 25.05
C GLY A 118 -9.50 15.59 24.32
N GLU A 119 -8.26 15.11 24.42
CA GLU A 119 -7.10 15.62 23.71
C GLU A 119 -6.75 14.76 22.50
N LEU A 120 -6.26 15.39 21.43
CA LEU A 120 -5.73 14.69 20.27
C LEU A 120 -4.33 14.14 20.60
N LEU A 121 -4.22 12.83 20.71
CA LEU A 121 -2.94 12.14 20.98
C LEU A 121 -2.15 11.88 19.71
N GLU A 122 -2.81 11.31 18.71
CA GLU A 122 -2.15 10.85 17.49
C GLU A 122 -2.99 11.16 16.25
N ALA A 123 -2.32 11.63 15.23
CA ALA A 123 -2.83 11.62 13.87
C ALA A 123 -1.88 10.84 12.98
N ALA A 124 -2.41 9.89 12.20
CA ALA A 124 -1.62 9.03 11.33
C ALA A 124 -2.27 8.88 9.95
N THR A 125 -1.45 8.74 8.92
CA THR A 125 -1.94 8.39 7.56
C THR A 125 -2.35 6.92 7.52
N ARG A 126 -3.15 6.53 6.50
CA ARG A 126 -3.53 5.13 6.30
C ARG A 126 -2.32 4.23 6.02
N GLY A 127 -1.31 4.74 5.31
CA GLY A 127 -0.21 3.92 4.81
C GLY A 127 -0.68 2.76 3.92
N ASP A 128 -0.20 1.57 4.21
CA ASP A 128 -0.62 0.32 3.53
C ASP A 128 -1.91 -0.31 4.11
N GLY A 129 -2.44 0.29 5.17
CA GLY A 129 -3.64 -0.15 5.89
C GLY A 129 -3.34 -0.77 7.25
N ASP A 130 -2.18 -1.36 7.45
CA ASP A 130 -1.69 -1.91 8.72
C ASP A 130 -0.74 -0.94 9.44
N GLU A 131 0.10 -0.22 8.69
CA GLU A 131 1.02 0.81 9.18
C GLU A 131 0.80 2.14 8.47
N GLY A 132 0.87 3.25 9.22
CA GLY A 132 0.82 4.61 8.69
C GLY A 132 1.91 5.51 9.28
N GLU A 133 2.08 6.69 8.71
CA GLU A 133 3.04 7.69 9.18
C GLU A 133 2.38 8.66 10.16
N ILE A 134 3.05 8.97 11.27
CA ILE A 134 2.58 9.92 12.28
C ILE A 134 2.71 11.34 11.75
N ILE A 135 1.58 12.05 11.72
CA ILE A 135 1.45 13.42 11.21
C ILE A 135 0.87 14.39 12.25
N THR A 136 0.92 14.03 13.52
CA THR A 136 0.31 14.79 14.62
C THR A 136 0.76 16.25 14.64
N HIS A 137 2.02 16.52 14.30
CA HIS A 137 2.60 17.87 14.20
C HIS A 137 1.91 18.76 13.18
N ASN A 138 1.29 18.19 12.12
CA ASN A 138 0.59 18.94 11.07
C ASN A 138 -0.89 19.17 11.36
N THR A 139 -1.47 18.59 12.41
CA THR A 139 -2.92 18.63 12.65
C THR A 139 -3.47 20.03 12.83
N ARG A 140 -2.68 20.95 13.40
CA ARG A 140 -3.07 22.39 13.55
C ARG A 140 -3.10 23.13 12.22
N ALA A 141 -2.35 22.68 11.26
CA ALA A 141 -2.30 23.24 9.90
C ALA A 141 -3.46 22.75 9.01
N ILE A 142 -4.18 21.72 9.47
CA ILE A 142 -5.27 21.07 8.74
C ILE A 142 -6.61 21.56 9.30
N SER A 143 -7.40 22.24 8.48
CA SER A 143 -8.72 22.72 8.88
C SER A 143 -9.68 21.55 9.13
N GLY A 144 -10.53 21.65 10.16
CA GLY A 144 -11.54 20.63 10.49
C GLY A 144 -11.08 19.56 11.47
N ILE A 145 -9.87 19.67 12.03
CA ILE A 145 -9.37 18.82 13.12
C ILE A 145 -9.43 19.60 14.45
N PRO A 146 -10.38 19.30 15.35
CA PRO A 146 -10.37 19.87 16.69
C PRO A 146 -9.16 19.38 17.50
N SER A 147 -8.37 20.27 18.08
CA SER A 147 -7.29 19.87 18.98
C SER A 147 -7.79 19.34 20.33
N HIS A 148 -9.01 19.74 20.71
CA HIS A 148 -9.68 19.35 21.95
C HIS A 148 -11.18 19.11 21.71
N ILE A 149 -11.71 18.04 22.33
CA ILE A 149 -13.13 17.67 22.28
C ILE A 149 -13.70 17.43 23.67
N THR A 150 -15.01 17.49 23.82
CA THR A 150 -15.69 17.30 25.13
C THR A 150 -15.84 15.84 25.53
N TYR A 151 -15.74 14.90 24.59
CA TYR A 151 -15.80 13.46 24.84
C TYR A 151 -14.52 12.97 25.53
N LYS A 152 -14.63 12.28 26.66
CA LYS A 152 -13.51 11.94 27.55
C LYS A 152 -13.02 10.50 27.42
N GLU A 153 -13.82 9.62 26.84
CA GLU A 153 -13.38 8.26 26.54
C GLU A 153 -12.50 8.25 25.27
N ARG A 154 -11.88 7.13 25.01
CA ARG A 154 -11.09 6.96 23.77
C ARG A 154 -11.99 7.09 22.54
N LEU A 155 -11.57 7.90 21.58
CA LEU A 155 -12.27 8.12 20.31
C LEU A 155 -11.29 8.01 19.16
N VAL A 156 -11.57 7.09 18.23
CA VAL A 156 -10.78 6.93 17.02
C VAL A 156 -11.65 7.27 15.80
N VAL A 157 -11.27 8.34 15.10
CA VAL A 157 -11.99 8.90 13.96
C VAL A 157 -11.18 8.68 12.70
N THR A 158 -11.83 8.27 11.61
CA THR A 158 -11.24 8.23 10.28
C THR A 158 -11.90 9.26 9.38
N GLY A 159 -11.10 9.87 8.53
CA GLY A 159 -11.57 10.87 7.58
C GLY A 159 -10.59 11.04 6.43
N GLU A 160 -10.89 11.96 5.54
CA GLU A 160 -10.04 12.27 4.40
C GLU A 160 -9.48 13.69 4.54
N GLY A 161 -8.16 13.79 4.36
CA GLY A 161 -7.46 15.06 4.20
C GLY A 161 -7.36 15.41 2.72
N PHE A 162 -7.90 16.55 2.31
CA PHE A 162 -7.94 16.96 0.91
C PHE A 162 -7.70 18.46 0.75
N ILE A 163 -7.48 18.91 -0.48
CA ILE A 163 -7.41 20.30 -0.88
C ILE A 163 -8.62 20.56 -1.77
N ARG A 164 -9.29 21.70 -1.57
CA ARG A 164 -10.44 22.08 -2.39
C ARG A 164 -10.01 22.30 -3.85
N PRO A 165 -10.84 21.93 -4.84
CA PRO A 165 -10.53 22.20 -6.25
C PRO A 165 -10.15 23.64 -6.55
N SER A 166 -10.87 24.64 -6.00
CA SER A 166 -10.54 26.05 -6.17
C SER A 166 -9.18 26.43 -5.56
N ASP A 167 -8.87 25.93 -4.35
CA ASP A 167 -7.57 26.17 -3.73
C ASP A 167 -6.43 25.51 -4.52
N PHE A 168 -6.67 24.30 -5.07
CA PHE A 168 -5.69 23.62 -5.90
C PHE A 168 -5.35 24.44 -7.15
N GLU A 169 -6.35 25.00 -7.84
CA GLU A 169 -6.14 25.81 -9.04
C GLU A 169 -5.24 27.04 -8.75
N GLU A 170 -5.38 27.66 -7.57
CA GLU A 170 -4.52 28.76 -7.15
C GLU A 170 -3.09 28.28 -6.81
N LEU A 171 -2.98 27.16 -6.07
CA LEU A 171 -1.72 26.67 -5.55
C LEU A 171 -0.83 25.99 -6.60
N LYS A 172 -1.41 25.33 -7.60
CA LYS A 172 -0.66 24.56 -8.61
C LYS A 172 0.34 25.40 -9.41
N THR A 173 0.09 26.69 -9.56
CA THR A 173 0.95 27.59 -10.31
C THR A 173 2.23 27.99 -9.57
N SER A 174 2.22 27.94 -8.24
CA SER A 174 3.31 28.38 -7.36
C SER A 174 4.08 27.23 -6.71
N LEU A 175 3.55 26.02 -6.76
CA LEU A 175 4.08 24.88 -6.03
C LEU A 175 4.62 23.79 -6.96
N GLN A 176 5.73 23.21 -6.52
CA GLN A 176 6.39 22.10 -7.22
C GLN A 176 6.50 20.89 -6.31
N ASP A 177 6.47 19.70 -6.91
CA ASP A 177 6.73 18.44 -6.23
C ASP A 177 8.23 18.26 -5.92
N SER A 178 8.60 17.14 -5.30
CA SER A 178 9.99 16.79 -4.97
C SER A 178 10.91 16.66 -6.20
N SER A 179 10.34 16.51 -7.41
CA SER A 179 11.07 16.46 -8.67
C SER A 179 11.18 17.83 -9.37
N GLY A 180 10.68 18.89 -8.75
CA GLY A 180 10.68 20.26 -9.30
C GLY A 180 9.61 20.49 -10.37
N LYS A 181 8.60 19.61 -10.46
CA LYS A 181 7.47 19.73 -11.40
C LYS A 181 6.22 20.24 -10.69
N PRO A 182 5.34 20.97 -11.38
CA PRO A 182 4.04 21.35 -10.82
C PRO A 182 3.24 20.13 -10.37
N TYR A 183 2.51 20.26 -9.26
CA TYR A 183 1.57 19.21 -8.82
C TYR A 183 0.47 19.00 -9.86
N LYS A 184 0.17 17.75 -10.15
CA LYS A 184 -0.75 17.37 -11.23
C LYS A 184 -2.22 17.36 -10.81
N ASN A 185 -2.50 17.07 -9.54
CA ASN A 185 -3.87 17.06 -8.99
C ASN A 185 -3.87 17.38 -7.50
N GLY A 186 -5.06 17.75 -6.97
CA GLY A 186 -5.24 18.10 -5.57
C GLY A 186 -4.95 16.96 -4.60
N ARG A 187 -5.20 15.71 -4.99
CA ARG A 187 -4.89 14.52 -4.18
C ARG A 187 -3.39 14.36 -3.94
N ASN A 188 -2.57 14.49 -5.00
CA ASN A 188 -1.12 14.39 -4.88
C ASN A 188 -0.54 15.55 -4.05
N LEU A 189 -1.08 16.76 -4.22
CA LEU A 189 -0.71 17.90 -3.40
C LEU A 189 -1.10 17.68 -1.94
N ALA A 190 -2.30 17.16 -1.64
CA ALA A 190 -2.74 16.83 -0.29
C ALA A 190 -1.85 15.77 0.35
N ALA A 191 -1.56 14.67 -0.37
CA ALA A 191 -0.71 13.57 0.11
C ALA A 191 0.73 14.04 0.42
N GLY A 192 1.31 14.89 -0.43
CA GLY A 192 2.62 15.50 -0.19
C GLY A 192 2.60 16.49 0.97
N SER A 193 1.53 17.29 1.09
CA SER A 193 1.42 18.36 2.10
C SER A 193 1.19 17.82 3.51
N ILE A 194 0.39 16.78 3.66
CA ILE A 194 0.15 16.13 4.96
C ILE A 194 1.44 15.57 5.58
N ARG A 195 2.39 15.16 4.75
CA ARG A 195 3.67 14.56 5.15
C ARG A 195 4.81 15.56 5.31
N LEU A 196 4.56 16.85 5.16
CA LEU A 196 5.57 17.89 5.35
C LEU A 196 6.11 17.88 6.78
N MET A 197 7.42 18.04 6.93
CA MET A 197 8.09 18.10 8.22
C MET A 197 7.86 19.44 8.93
N ASP A 198 7.51 20.49 8.17
CA ASP A 198 7.22 21.82 8.66
C ASP A 198 5.71 22.12 8.56
N ALA A 199 5.07 22.26 9.70
CA ALA A 199 3.65 22.56 9.77
C ALA A 199 3.27 23.96 9.26
N LYS A 200 4.18 24.92 9.27
CA LYS A 200 3.91 26.24 8.69
C LYS A 200 3.76 26.12 7.17
N THR A 201 4.67 25.42 6.53
CA THR A 201 4.57 25.12 5.09
C THR A 201 3.30 24.28 4.80
N CYS A 202 2.93 23.33 5.68
CA CYS A 202 1.69 22.57 5.56
C CYS A 202 0.45 23.50 5.60
N GLN A 203 0.43 24.51 6.47
CA GLN A 203 -0.68 25.48 6.59
C GLN A 203 -0.91 26.27 5.29
N GLU A 204 0.13 26.61 4.58
CA GLU A 204 0.04 27.34 3.29
C GLU A 204 -0.66 26.50 2.20
N ARG A 205 -0.77 25.16 2.39
CA ARG A 205 -1.42 24.24 1.45
C ARG A 205 -2.93 24.14 1.62
N ARG A 206 -3.54 24.78 2.61
CA ARG A 206 -4.99 24.89 2.84
C ARG A 206 -5.71 23.52 2.92
N LEU A 207 -5.08 22.56 3.60
CA LEU A 207 -5.67 21.23 3.80
C LEU A 207 -6.94 21.31 4.62
N VAL A 208 -7.93 20.48 4.24
CA VAL A 208 -9.20 20.29 4.94
C VAL A 208 -9.34 18.83 5.33
N PHE A 209 -9.72 18.55 6.57
CA PHE A 209 -10.06 17.21 7.02
C PHE A 209 -11.57 17.07 7.17
N MET A 210 -12.13 15.98 6.66
CA MET A 210 -13.55 15.66 6.76
C MET A 210 -13.72 14.21 7.20
N PRO A 211 -14.24 13.95 8.43
CA PRO A 211 -14.43 12.59 8.90
C PRO A 211 -15.57 11.88 8.18
N PHE A 212 -15.36 10.60 7.89
CA PHE A 212 -16.35 9.71 7.30
C PHE A 212 -16.66 8.49 8.17
N GLY A 213 -15.91 8.25 9.25
CA GLY A 213 -16.13 7.09 10.11
C GLY A 213 -15.62 7.25 11.54
N VAL A 214 -16.15 6.41 12.42
CA VAL A 214 -15.71 6.26 13.81
C VAL A 214 -15.38 4.79 14.01
N LEU A 215 -14.11 4.48 14.23
CA LEU A 215 -13.63 3.13 14.49
C LEU A 215 -13.86 2.71 15.93
N GLU A 216 -13.60 3.62 16.88
CA GLU A 216 -13.78 3.40 18.31
C GLU A 216 -14.44 4.62 18.94
N GLY A 217 -15.26 4.41 19.96
CA GLY A 217 -16.03 5.46 20.65
C GLY A 217 -17.54 5.31 20.48
N PHE A 218 -18.29 5.98 21.36
CA PHE A 218 -19.75 5.96 21.41
C PHE A 218 -20.33 4.52 21.49
N PRO A 219 -19.97 3.71 22.51
CA PRO A 219 -20.34 2.29 22.56
C PRO A 219 -21.86 2.04 22.66
N SER A 220 -22.64 3.03 23.12
CA SER A 220 -24.10 2.95 23.19
C SER A 220 -24.82 3.16 21.86
N LEU A 221 -24.12 3.65 20.83
CA LEU A 221 -24.71 3.92 19.52
C LEU A 221 -24.57 2.71 18.59
N THR A 222 -25.69 2.29 18.03
CA THR A 222 -25.77 1.11 17.15
C THR A 222 -25.75 1.43 15.67
N ARG A 223 -25.79 2.72 15.29
CA ARG A 223 -25.85 3.17 13.90
C ARG A 223 -24.66 4.07 13.55
N LYS A 224 -24.05 3.87 12.38
CA LYS A 224 -22.98 4.73 11.87
C LYS A 224 -23.42 6.18 11.72
N SER A 225 -24.65 6.42 11.23
CA SER A 225 -25.24 7.77 11.11
C SER A 225 -25.32 8.53 12.43
N ASP A 226 -25.57 7.82 13.54
CA ASP A 226 -25.67 8.43 14.85
C ASP A 226 -24.27 8.82 15.36
N LYS A 227 -23.26 7.95 15.18
CA LYS A 227 -21.87 8.28 15.49
C LYS A 227 -21.37 9.50 14.70
N LEU A 228 -21.69 9.60 13.40
CA LEU A 228 -21.34 10.77 12.58
C LEU A 228 -22.04 12.07 13.07
N ARG A 229 -23.26 11.94 13.62
CA ARG A 229 -23.96 13.08 14.19
C ARG A 229 -23.30 13.56 15.48
N GLU A 230 -22.85 12.65 16.35
CA GLU A 230 -22.10 12.99 17.55
C GLU A 230 -20.76 13.66 17.22
N LEU A 231 -20.05 13.24 16.16
CA LEU A 231 -18.86 13.96 15.73
C LEU A 231 -19.12 15.43 15.43
N ARG A 232 -20.30 15.77 14.89
CA ARG A 232 -20.67 17.18 14.63
C ARG A 232 -20.83 17.96 15.94
N ALA A 233 -21.38 17.34 16.98
CA ALA A 233 -21.50 17.97 18.32
C ALA A 233 -20.12 18.19 18.95
N LEU A 234 -19.10 17.43 18.57
CA LEU A 234 -17.72 17.58 19.03
C LEU A 234 -16.90 18.59 18.20
N GLY A 235 -17.51 19.29 17.24
CA GLY A 235 -16.85 20.32 16.43
C GLY A 235 -16.28 19.85 15.10
N PHE A 236 -16.43 18.58 14.74
CA PHE A 236 -16.07 18.09 13.42
C PHE A 236 -17.10 18.48 12.35
N GLN A 237 -16.68 18.44 11.11
CA GLN A 237 -17.56 18.56 9.94
C GLN A 237 -17.62 17.20 9.18
N PRO A 238 -18.50 16.27 9.60
CA PRO A 238 -18.59 14.98 8.95
C PRO A 238 -18.98 15.06 7.49
N CYS A 239 -18.45 14.12 6.70
CA CYS A 239 -18.77 13.95 5.30
C CYS A 239 -20.30 13.92 5.09
N LYS A 240 -20.77 14.54 4.01
CA LYS A 240 -22.19 14.52 3.66
C LYS A 240 -22.65 13.11 3.34
N TYR A 241 -23.76 12.70 3.95
CA TYR A 241 -24.38 11.42 3.70
C TYR A 241 -25.90 11.52 3.63
N LEU A 242 -26.51 10.52 3.02
CA LEU A 242 -27.95 10.28 2.97
C LEU A 242 -28.22 8.93 3.65
N VAL A 243 -29.17 8.90 4.58
CA VAL A 243 -29.66 7.64 5.18
C VAL A 243 -30.82 7.14 4.33
N THR A 244 -30.70 5.93 3.80
CA THR A 244 -31.76 5.38 2.95
C THR A 244 -32.89 4.78 3.75
N LYS A 245 -34.06 4.68 3.12
CA LYS A 245 -35.14 3.80 3.60
C LYS A 245 -34.81 2.35 3.20
N GLN A 246 -35.45 1.39 3.87
CA GLN A 246 -35.44 0.00 3.40
C GLN A 246 -36.16 -0.11 2.04
N LYS A 247 -35.69 -1.02 1.17
CA LYS A 247 -36.24 -1.24 -0.19
C LYS A 247 -36.17 -0.01 -1.09
N LEU A 248 -35.01 0.20 -1.68
CA LEU A 248 -34.79 1.22 -2.69
C LEU A 248 -35.10 0.66 -4.10
N THR A 249 -35.47 1.55 -5.00
CA THR A 249 -35.44 1.31 -6.44
C THR A 249 -34.14 1.84 -7.04
N LEU A 250 -33.79 1.39 -8.23
CA LEU A 250 -32.65 1.91 -8.96
C LEU A 250 -32.70 3.43 -9.12
N GLU A 251 -33.87 3.96 -9.48
CA GLU A 251 -34.13 5.40 -9.62
C GLU A 251 -33.83 6.17 -8.31
N ASN A 252 -34.19 5.60 -7.14
CA ASN A 252 -33.86 6.23 -5.84
C ASN A 252 -32.37 6.26 -5.57
N VAL A 253 -31.63 5.20 -5.95
CA VAL A 253 -30.17 5.14 -5.81
C VAL A 253 -29.53 6.20 -6.69
N GLU A 254 -29.90 6.27 -7.96
CA GLU A 254 -29.39 7.25 -8.92
C GLU A 254 -29.70 8.69 -8.52
N ALA A 255 -30.93 8.95 -8.05
CA ALA A 255 -31.28 10.25 -7.49
C ALA A 255 -30.43 10.64 -6.27
N GLY A 256 -30.14 9.68 -5.38
CA GLY A 256 -29.25 9.90 -4.24
C GLY A 256 -27.82 10.21 -4.67
N ILE A 257 -27.30 9.50 -5.65
CA ILE A 257 -25.96 9.73 -6.24
C ILE A 257 -25.90 11.14 -6.84
N TYR A 258 -26.89 11.49 -7.66
CA TYR A 258 -26.99 12.82 -8.27
C TYR A 258 -27.03 13.94 -7.22
N GLN A 259 -27.86 13.80 -6.20
CA GLN A 259 -27.97 14.79 -5.11
C GLN A 259 -26.63 15.00 -4.38
N LEU A 260 -25.90 13.92 -4.10
CA LEU A 260 -24.60 14.00 -3.43
C LEU A 260 -23.54 14.63 -4.33
N ARG A 261 -23.55 14.30 -5.63
CA ARG A 261 -22.63 14.89 -6.62
C ARG A 261 -22.85 16.41 -6.72
N GLN A 262 -24.10 16.86 -6.84
CA GLN A 262 -24.41 18.29 -6.86
C GLN A 262 -23.95 19.00 -5.57
N TYR A 263 -24.23 18.40 -4.42
CA TYR A 263 -23.75 18.94 -3.14
C TYR A 263 -22.23 19.10 -3.10
N ALA A 264 -21.48 18.13 -3.59
CA ALA A 264 -20.01 18.19 -3.63
C ALA A 264 -19.51 19.33 -4.52
N THR A 265 -20.12 19.48 -5.72
CA THR A 265 -19.82 20.59 -6.64
C THR A 265 -20.11 21.95 -6.00
N ASP A 266 -21.30 22.12 -5.41
CA ASP A 266 -21.72 23.38 -4.77
C ASP A 266 -20.83 23.77 -3.57
N LYS A 267 -20.24 22.78 -2.90
CA LYS A 267 -19.38 22.97 -1.72
C LYS A 267 -17.89 22.89 -2.00
N ASP A 268 -17.53 22.79 -3.28
CA ASP A 268 -16.14 22.69 -3.72
C ASP A 268 -15.37 21.58 -3.01
N ILE A 269 -15.99 20.35 -2.98
CA ILE A 269 -15.44 19.16 -2.33
C ILE A 269 -15.01 18.17 -3.43
N PRO A 270 -13.73 17.75 -3.47
CA PRO A 270 -13.26 16.79 -4.45
C PRO A 270 -13.79 15.38 -4.11
N ILE A 271 -14.43 14.73 -5.09
CA ILE A 271 -14.96 13.36 -4.96
C ILE A 271 -14.65 12.56 -6.20
N ASP A 272 -14.37 11.25 -6.02
CA ASP A 272 -14.19 10.28 -7.11
C ASP A 272 -15.32 9.25 -7.19
N GLY A 273 -16.40 9.45 -6.41
CA GLY A 273 -17.53 8.54 -6.37
C GLY A 273 -18.43 8.72 -5.16
N ILE A 274 -19.16 7.67 -4.83
CA ILE A 274 -20.04 7.57 -3.67
C ILE A 274 -19.71 6.28 -2.92
N VAL A 275 -19.66 6.32 -1.59
CA VAL A 275 -19.54 5.13 -0.74
C VAL A 275 -20.93 4.75 -0.23
N VAL A 276 -21.28 3.48 -0.42
CA VAL A 276 -22.44 2.86 0.21
C VAL A 276 -21.96 1.99 1.36
N SER A 277 -22.52 2.15 2.55
CA SER A 277 -22.18 1.28 3.68
C SER A 277 -23.40 1.00 4.56
N PHE A 278 -23.45 -0.20 5.15
CA PHE A 278 -24.54 -0.56 6.07
C PHE A 278 -24.54 0.34 7.28
N ASN A 279 -25.73 0.86 7.64
CA ASN A 279 -25.90 1.81 8.74
C ASN A 279 -25.88 1.12 10.10
N ASP A 280 -26.41 -0.10 10.22
CA ASP A 280 -26.37 -0.90 11.45
C ASP A 280 -24.96 -1.44 11.68
N ILE A 281 -24.34 -1.12 12.83
CA ILE A 281 -22.94 -1.45 13.14
C ILE A 281 -22.77 -2.95 13.35
N ALA A 282 -23.70 -3.60 14.04
CA ALA A 282 -23.60 -5.03 14.31
C ALA A 282 -23.71 -5.84 13.01
N TYR A 283 -24.65 -5.47 12.13
CA TYR A 283 -24.77 -6.07 10.80
C TYR A 283 -23.50 -5.84 9.96
N ALA A 284 -23.03 -4.60 9.90
CA ALA A 284 -21.79 -4.24 9.19
C ALA A 284 -20.60 -5.10 9.63
N GLN A 285 -20.41 -5.27 10.95
CA GLN A 285 -19.36 -6.13 11.51
C GLN A 285 -19.55 -7.60 11.14
N SER A 286 -20.80 -8.09 11.08
CA SER A 286 -21.10 -9.48 10.71
C SER A 286 -20.74 -9.81 9.24
N CYS A 287 -20.70 -8.82 8.34
CA CYS A 287 -20.28 -9.00 6.96
C CYS A 287 -18.80 -9.40 6.84
N GLY A 288 -17.98 -9.06 7.83
CA GLY A 288 -16.56 -9.39 7.87
C GLY A 288 -15.72 -8.60 6.84
N ARG A 289 -14.54 -9.16 6.52
CA ARG A 289 -13.58 -8.55 5.60
C ARG A 289 -12.81 -9.60 4.80
N THR A 290 -12.23 -9.18 3.69
CA THR A 290 -11.16 -9.91 2.99
C THR A 290 -9.80 -9.46 3.52
N GLY A 291 -8.71 -9.93 2.93
CA GLY A 291 -7.36 -9.39 3.20
C GLY A 291 -7.19 -7.92 2.82
N HIS A 292 -8.02 -7.41 1.89
CA HIS A 292 -7.86 -6.07 1.30
C HIS A 292 -9.06 -5.14 1.47
N HIS A 293 -10.27 -5.69 1.73
CA HIS A 293 -11.51 -4.92 1.75
C HIS A 293 -12.42 -5.29 2.90
N TYR A 294 -13.09 -4.30 3.49
CA TYR A 294 -14.27 -4.52 4.30
C TYR A 294 -15.47 -4.87 3.43
N LYS A 295 -16.32 -5.81 3.86
CA LYS A 295 -17.53 -6.22 3.15
C LYS A 295 -18.79 -5.48 3.58
N ASP A 296 -18.66 -4.51 4.44
CA ASP A 296 -19.75 -3.68 4.97
C ASP A 296 -19.99 -2.42 4.15
N GLY A 297 -19.23 -2.23 3.07
CA GLY A 297 -19.35 -1.11 2.16
C GLY A 297 -18.92 -1.45 0.73
N LEU A 298 -19.43 -0.67 -0.22
CA LEU A 298 -19.11 -0.75 -1.64
C LEU A 298 -18.93 0.68 -2.18
N ALA A 299 -17.85 0.90 -2.93
CA ALA A 299 -17.57 2.18 -3.54
C ALA A 299 -18.10 2.20 -4.98
N TYR A 300 -19.05 3.10 -5.26
CA TYR A 300 -19.46 3.45 -6.60
C TYR A 300 -18.50 4.49 -7.17
N LYS A 301 -17.80 4.18 -8.22
CA LYS A 301 -16.94 5.12 -8.93
C LYS A 301 -17.67 5.71 -10.12
N PHE A 302 -17.50 7.01 -10.32
CA PHE A 302 -18.00 7.67 -11.51
C PHE A 302 -17.30 7.09 -12.74
N GLU A 303 -17.99 7.17 -13.89
CA GLU A 303 -17.35 6.86 -15.16
C GLU A 303 -16.16 7.80 -15.39
N ASP A 304 -15.09 7.23 -15.91
CA ASP A 304 -13.92 8.02 -16.28
C ASP A 304 -14.30 8.88 -17.52
N ASP A 305 -13.87 10.13 -17.54
CA ASP A 305 -14.09 11.00 -18.71
C ASP A 305 -13.27 10.45 -19.90
N LEU A 306 -13.94 10.34 -21.05
CA LEU A 306 -13.36 9.88 -22.30
C LEU A 306 -12.87 11.07 -23.12
N HIS A 307 -11.63 11.01 -23.57
CA HIS A 307 -11.00 12.05 -24.37
C HIS A 307 -10.55 11.48 -25.72
N GLU A 308 -10.90 12.18 -26.81
CA GLU A 308 -10.45 11.78 -28.13
C GLU A 308 -8.99 12.20 -28.35
N SER A 309 -8.20 11.29 -28.91
CA SER A 309 -6.80 11.52 -29.30
C SER A 309 -6.44 10.78 -30.57
N LEU A 310 -5.28 11.08 -31.15
CA LEU A 310 -4.76 10.43 -32.34
C LEU A 310 -3.58 9.52 -31.95
N LEU A 311 -3.70 8.22 -32.24
CA LEU A 311 -2.62 7.23 -32.04
C LEU A 311 -1.51 7.52 -33.04
N GLN A 312 -0.35 7.97 -32.54
CA GLN A 312 0.79 8.30 -33.39
C GLN A 312 1.56 7.05 -33.81
N TYR A 313 1.91 6.21 -32.84
CA TYR A 313 2.56 4.92 -33.06
C TYR A 313 2.42 4.03 -31.83
N ILE A 314 2.77 2.76 -31.96
CA ILE A 314 2.91 1.82 -30.86
C ILE A 314 4.40 1.63 -30.61
N GLU A 315 4.83 1.91 -29.38
CA GLU A 315 6.19 1.67 -28.93
C GLU A 315 6.30 0.25 -28.37
N TRP A 316 7.38 -0.44 -28.71
CA TRP A 316 7.61 -1.83 -28.36
C TRP A 316 8.90 -1.95 -27.55
N THR A 317 8.82 -2.36 -26.28
CA THR A 317 9.99 -2.44 -25.41
C THR A 317 10.10 -3.83 -24.77
N PRO A 318 11.23 -4.56 -24.97
CA PRO A 318 11.46 -5.83 -24.30
C PRO A 318 11.60 -5.66 -22.78
N GLY A 319 10.89 -6.50 -22.04
CA GLY A 319 11.06 -6.66 -20.60
C GLY A 319 12.17 -7.65 -20.24
N ARG A 320 12.40 -7.87 -18.95
CA ARG A 320 13.42 -8.81 -18.44
C ARG A 320 13.17 -10.27 -18.84
N THR A 321 11.92 -10.67 -18.97
CA THR A 321 11.53 -12.03 -19.41
C THR A 321 11.67 -12.25 -20.91
N GLY A 322 11.87 -11.18 -21.67
CA GLY A 322 11.84 -11.19 -23.13
C GLY A 322 10.48 -10.81 -23.72
N GLU A 323 9.43 -10.73 -22.92
CA GLU A 323 8.13 -10.19 -23.33
C GLU A 323 8.27 -8.76 -23.81
N ILE A 324 7.75 -8.47 -25.02
CA ILE A 324 7.78 -7.13 -25.61
C ILE A 324 6.45 -6.46 -25.33
N ALA A 325 6.47 -5.50 -24.41
CA ALA A 325 5.28 -4.76 -23.98
C ALA A 325 4.94 -3.66 -24.99
N PRO A 326 3.70 -3.63 -25.53
CA PRO A 326 3.24 -2.55 -26.39
C PRO A 326 2.72 -1.36 -25.57
N VAL A 327 3.09 -0.14 -25.98
CA VAL A 327 2.64 1.11 -25.39
C VAL A 327 2.11 2.02 -26.49
N ALA A 328 0.86 2.43 -26.42
CA ALA A 328 0.31 3.45 -27.30
C ALA A 328 0.98 4.80 -27.01
N VAL A 329 1.48 5.45 -28.05
CA VAL A 329 1.92 6.84 -28.00
C VAL A 329 0.97 7.65 -28.87
N PHE A 330 0.29 8.64 -28.27
CA PHE A 330 -0.76 9.40 -28.92
C PHE A 330 -0.59 10.90 -28.69
N THR A 331 -1.32 11.70 -29.45
CA THR A 331 -1.32 13.16 -29.26
C THR A 331 -1.68 13.50 -27.82
N PRO A 332 -0.89 14.32 -27.11
CA PRO A 332 -1.16 14.64 -25.72
C PRO A 332 -2.57 15.19 -25.51
N VAL A 333 -3.26 14.67 -24.51
CA VAL A 333 -4.57 15.14 -24.05
C VAL A 333 -4.51 15.47 -22.57
N GLU A 334 -5.22 16.51 -22.17
CA GLU A 334 -5.33 16.87 -20.76
C GLU A 334 -6.49 16.08 -20.12
N ILE A 335 -6.17 15.28 -19.09
CA ILE A 335 -7.14 14.51 -18.31
C ILE A 335 -6.88 14.77 -16.83
N ASP A 336 -7.86 15.33 -16.11
CA ASP A 336 -7.74 15.68 -14.68
C ASP A 336 -6.52 16.58 -14.40
N GLY A 337 -6.30 17.61 -15.21
CA GLY A 337 -5.18 18.52 -15.06
C GLY A 337 -3.80 17.94 -15.36
N CYS A 338 -3.75 16.73 -15.94
CA CYS A 338 -2.51 16.07 -16.32
C CYS A 338 -2.47 15.85 -17.83
N GLU A 339 -1.36 16.21 -18.46
CA GLU A 339 -1.10 15.85 -19.85
C GLU A 339 -0.76 14.35 -19.93
N VAL A 340 -1.51 13.62 -20.73
CA VAL A 340 -1.36 12.18 -20.97
C VAL A 340 -1.11 11.95 -22.45
N SER A 341 -0.05 11.20 -22.78
CA SER A 341 0.34 10.90 -24.15
C SER A 341 0.73 9.43 -24.37
N ARG A 342 0.64 8.62 -23.32
CA ARG A 342 1.08 7.21 -23.34
C ARG A 342 0.12 6.34 -22.55
N ALA A 343 -0.22 5.15 -23.07
CA ALA A 343 -1.01 4.14 -22.36
C ALA A 343 -0.50 2.73 -22.68
N SER A 344 -0.51 1.84 -21.68
CA SER A 344 -0.19 0.42 -21.92
C SER A 344 -1.26 -0.23 -22.79
N LEU A 345 -0.82 -1.03 -23.76
CA LEU A 345 -1.70 -1.87 -24.57
C LEU A 345 -1.65 -3.35 -24.14
N HIS A 346 -1.09 -3.61 -22.99
CA HIS A 346 -1.03 -4.92 -22.32
C HIS A 346 -0.36 -6.01 -23.16
N ASN A 347 -0.99 -6.47 -24.25
CA ASN A 347 -0.54 -7.57 -25.10
C ASN A 347 -1.10 -7.44 -26.53
N LEU A 348 -0.73 -8.38 -27.41
CA LEU A 348 -1.18 -8.37 -28.81
C LEU A 348 -2.70 -8.55 -28.95
N SER A 349 -3.31 -9.39 -28.10
CA SER A 349 -4.76 -9.61 -28.17
C SER A 349 -5.55 -8.33 -27.94
N PHE A 350 -5.06 -7.45 -27.05
CA PHE A 350 -5.68 -6.14 -26.80
C PHE A 350 -5.60 -5.22 -28.03
N ILE A 351 -4.49 -5.27 -28.76
CA ILE A 351 -4.31 -4.51 -30.02
C ILE A 351 -5.24 -5.05 -31.10
N GLU A 352 -5.35 -6.39 -31.22
CA GLU A 352 -6.27 -7.06 -32.15
C GLU A 352 -7.74 -6.73 -31.85
N ASP A 353 -8.15 -6.81 -30.58
CA ASP A 353 -9.53 -6.53 -30.15
C ASP A 353 -9.97 -5.10 -30.49
N LEU A 354 -9.07 -4.14 -30.36
CA LEU A 354 -9.31 -2.74 -30.69
C LEU A 354 -8.95 -2.39 -32.13
N GLU A 355 -8.36 -3.30 -32.89
CA GLU A 355 -7.89 -3.06 -34.27
C GLU A 355 -6.99 -1.81 -34.38
N LEU A 356 -6.05 -1.62 -33.42
CA LEU A 356 -5.26 -0.40 -33.29
C LEU A 356 -4.16 -0.31 -34.34
N MET A 357 -4.14 0.81 -35.07
CA MET A 357 -3.07 1.18 -36.01
C MET A 357 -2.67 2.64 -35.83
N ALA A 358 -1.43 2.97 -36.19
CA ALA A 358 -1.00 4.36 -36.24
C ALA A 358 -1.93 5.19 -37.14
N GLY A 359 -2.29 6.38 -36.68
CA GLY A 359 -3.23 7.27 -37.34
C GLY A 359 -4.70 7.08 -36.95
N ASN A 360 -5.07 6.07 -36.13
CA ASN A 360 -6.43 5.91 -35.66
C ASN A 360 -6.77 7.00 -34.62
N ARG A 361 -8.03 7.47 -34.64
CA ARG A 361 -8.63 8.22 -33.54
C ARG A 361 -9.03 7.23 -32.45
N ILE A 362 -8.62 7.51 -31.23
CA ILE A 362 -8.85 6.66 -30.07
C ILE A 362 -9.50 7.44 -28.94
N LEU A 363 -10.33 6.78 -28.15
CA LEU A 363 -10.79 7.30 -26.87
C LEU A 363 -9.85 6.83 -25.75
N VAL A 364 -9.38 7.77 -24.97
CA VAL A 364 -8.48 7.51 -23.83
C VAL A 364 -9.11 8.03 -22.54
N SER A 365 -8.84 7.31 -21.46
CA SER A 365 -9.26 7.65 -20.10
C SER A 365 -8.10 7.50 -19.10
N LYS A 366 -8.35 7.91 -17.86
CA LYS A 366 -7.52 7.51 -16.72
C LYS A 366 -8.28 6.58 -15.81
N ARG A 367 -8.10 5.27 -15.98
CA ARG A 367 -8.71 4.29 -15.07
C ARG A 367 -8.21 4.51 -13.64
N ASN A 368 -9.16 4.60 -12.70
CA ASN A 368 -8.92 4.94 -11.30
C ASN A 368 -8.23 6.30 -11.10
N MET A 369 -8.43 7.27 -12.00
CA MET A 369 -7.83 8.63 -11.98
C MET A 369 -6.29 8.65 -12.06
N ILE A 370 -5.64 7.52 -12.31
CA ILE A 370 -4.17 7.38 -12.29
C ILE A 370 -3.63 6.80 -13.58
N ILE A 371 -4.18 5.68 -14.05
CA ILE A 371 -3.60 4.84 -15.11
C ILE A 371 -4.21 5.18 -16.46
N PRO A 372 -3.43 5.72 -17.42
CA PRO A 372 -3.92 5.93 -18.76
C PRO A 372 -4.31 4.62 -19.46
N HIS A 373 -5.43 4.62 -20.13
CA HIS A 373 -5.98 3.47 -20.83
C HIS A 373 -6.60 3.88 -22.16
N VAL A 374 -6.44 3.03 -23.20
CA VAL A 374 -7.15 3.17 -24.47
C VAL A 374 -8.45 2.40 -24.36
N GLU A 375 -9.58 3.10 -24.41
CA GLU A 375 -10.90 2.49 -24.22
C GLU A 375 -11.51 2.01 -25.53
N GLU A 376 -11.32 2.76 -26.61
CA GLU A 376 -11.96 2.48 -27.90
C GLU A 376 -11.12 3.01 -29.07
N ASN A 377 -11.23 2.34 -30.21
CA ASN A 377 -10.78 2.81 -31.52
C ASN A 377 -11.98 3.30 -32.32
N LEU A 378 -11.99 4.58 -32.69
CA LEU A 378 -13.07 5.20 -33.46
C LEU A 378 -13.00 4.93 -34.96
N ASP A 379 -11.82 4.51 -35.45
CA ASP A 379 -11.53 4.28 -36.86
C ASP A 379 -11.25 2.79 -37.15
N ARG A 380 -12.13 1.91 -36.68
CA ARG A 380 -12.00 0.47 -36.91
C ARG A 380 -12.08 0.13 -38.40
N GLY A 381 -11.37 -0.91 -38.79
CA GLY A 381 -11.31 -1.43 -40.14
C GLY A 381 -9.95 -1.25 -40.77
N GLY A 382 -9.55 -2.23 -41.58
CA GLY A 382 -8.25 -2.24 -42.27
C GLY A 382 -7.10 -2.69 -41.38
N PHE A 383 -7.34 -3.18 -40.16
CA PHE A 383 -6.29 -3.67 -39.26
C PHE A 383 -5.49 -4.83 -39.89
N SER A 384 -4.19 -4.69 -39.84
CA SER A 384 -3.23 -5.72 -40.31
C SER A 384 -2.22 -6.00 -39.20
N MET A 385 -2.27 -7.22 -38.67
CA MET A 385 -1.31 -7.72 -37.68
C MET A 385 0.12 -7.62 -38.18
N VAL A 386 0.34 -7.99 -39.46
CA VAL A 386 1.66 -8.04 -40.11
C VAL A 386 2.31 -6.65 -40.19
N ASP A 387 1.48 -5.61 -40.43
CA ASP A 387 1.99 -4.25 -40.57
C ASP A 387 2.12 -3.53 -39.20
N THR A 388 1.43 -4.02 -38.18
CA THR A 388 1.37 -3.37 -36.86
C THR A 388 2.43 -3.92 -35.90
N ILE A 389 2.78 -5.22 -36.01
CA ILE A 389 3.65 -5.92 -35.06
C ILE A 389 5.08 -6.02 -35.58
N PRO A 390 6.11 -5.68 -34.79
CA PRO A 390 7.49 -5.82 -35.24
C PRO A 390 7.91 -7.28 -35.37
N HIS A 391 8.40 -7.68 -36.58
CA HIS A 391 8.91 -9.03 -36.85
C HIS A 391 10.30 -9.24 -36.26
N VAL A 392 10.98 -8.17 -35.87
CA VAL A 392 12.30 -8.20 -35.24
C VAL A 392 12.26 -7.36 -33.98
N CYS A 393 13.00 -7.79 -32.98
CA CYS A 393 13.14 -7.06 -31.74
C CYS A 393 13.67 -5.63 -31.98
N PRO A 394 13.00 -4.58 -31.53
CA PRO A 394 13.43 -3.20 -31.75
C PRO A 394 14.80 -2.87 -31.15
N CYS A 395 15.26 -3.66 -30.19
CA CYS A 395 16.50 -3.41 -29.45
C CYS A 395 17.68 -4.21 -29.99
N CYS A 396 17.51 -5.51 -30.26
CA CYS A 396 18.62 -6.37 -30.68
C CYS A 396 18.55 -6.85 -32.17
N GLY A 397 17.45 -6.53 -32.88
CA GLY A 397 17.27 -6.93 -34.30
C GLY A 397 17.00 -8.42 -34.55
N GLN A 398 16.97 -9.26 -33.50
CA GLN A 398 16.67 -10.68 -33.66
C GLN A 398 15.17 -10.90 -33.92
N PRO A 399 14.77 -11.99 -34.63
CA PRO A 399 13.37 -12.30 -34.88
C PRO A 399 12.54 -12.34 -33.59
N THR A 400 11.33 -11.81 -33.67
CA THR A 400 10.34 -11.91 -32.59
C THR A 400 9.48 -13.16 -32.76
N ARG A 401 8.88 -13.63 -31.64
CA ARG A 401 7.97 -14.77 -31.63
C ARG A 401 6.68 -14.41 -30.89
N ILE A 402 5.56 -14.89 -31.41
CA ILE A 402 4.26 -14.78 -30.70
C ILE A 402 4.09 -16.03 -29.84
N HIS A 403 3.85 -15.82 -28.55
CA HIS A 403 3.46 -16.84 -27.60
C HIS A 403 1.95 -16.77 -27.34
N GLU A 404 1.31 -17.92 -27.33
CA GLU A 404 -0.11 -18.05 -27.01
C GLU A 404 -0.27 -18.73 -25.65
N SER A 405 -1.11 -18.16 -24.81
CA SER A 405 -1.45 -18.71 -23.49
C SER A 405 -2.97 -18.65 -23.25
N SER A 406 -3.51 -19.60 -22.48
CA SER A 406 -4.89 -19.54 -22.05
C SER A 406 -5.05 -18.54 -20.92
N GLY A 407 -6.02 -17.66 -21.02
CA GLY A 407 -6.34 -16.65 -20.01
C GLY A 407 -7.83 -16.38 -19.92
N LYS A 408 -8.22 -15.45 -19.04
CA LYS A 408 -9.59 -14.98 -18.91
C LYS A 408 -9.74 -13.62 -19.60
N GLY A 409 -10.79 -13.44 -20.37
CA GLY A 409 -11.21 -12.15 -20.89
C GLY A 409 -11.84 -11.26 -19.80
N GLU A 410 -12.17 -10.02 -20.15
CA GLU A 410 -12.75 -9.06 -19.19
C GLU A 410 -14.07 -9.56 -18.57
N ASN A 411 -14.85 -10.36 -19.29
CA ASN A 411 -16.12 -10.96 -18.81
C ASN A 411 -15.93 -12.34 -18.16
N GLY A 412 -14.67 -12.78 -17.96
CA GLY A 412 -14.36 -14.08 -17.36
C GLY A 412 -14.42 -15.29 -18.30
N GLU A 413 -14.68 -15.09 -19.61
CA GLU A 413 -14.62 -16.13 -20.63
C GLU A 413 -13.19 -16.61 -20.87
N ASP A 414 -13.03 -17.89 -21.22
CA ASP A 414 -11.72 -18.45 -21.61
C ASP A 414 -11.34 -17.92 -22.98
N ARG A 415 -10.12 -17.36 -23.10
CA ARG A 415 -9.59 -16.84 -24.37
C ARG A 415 -8.11 -17.12 -24.51
N ILE A 416 -7.63 -17.09 -25.74
CA ILE A 416 -6.20 -17.15 -26.05
C ILE A 416 -5.63 -15.73 -25.97
N ILE A 417 -4.61 -15.56 -25.14
CA ILE A 417 -3.85 -14.32 -25.01
C ILE A 417 -2.55 -14.47 -25.80
N LYS A 418 -2.34 -13.57 -26.75
CA LYS A 418 -1.14 -13.50 -27.57
C LYS A 418 -0.20 -12.43 -27.01
N THR A 419 1.07 -12.80 -26.83
CA THR A 419 2.15 -11.91 -26.38
C THR A 419 3.34 -12.02 -27.32
N LEU A 420 4.04 -10.90 -27.54
CA LEU A 420 5.22 -10.84 -28.38
C LEU A 420 6.48 -11.04 -27.53
N TYR A 421 7.43 -11.86 -28.01
CA TYR A 421 8.66 -12.16 -27.29
C TYR A 421 9.91 -11.95 -28.15
N CYS A 422 10.96 -11.48 -27.50
CA CYS A 422 12.34 -11.56 -27.95
C CYS A 422 13.01 -12.73 -27.22
N ASP A 423 13.28 -13.82 -27.92
CA ASP A 423 13.90 -15.01 -27.33
C ASP A 423 15.42 -14.87 -27.13
N ASN A 424 16.03 -13.79 -27.62
CA ASN A 424 17.46 -13.56 -27.46
C ASN A 424 17.84 -13.29 -25.99
N PRO A 425 18.60 -14.18 -25.33
CA PRO A 425 19.03 -13.97 -23.95
C PRO A 425 20.01 -12.79 -23.82
N ASP A 426 20.74 -12.47 -24.89
CA ASP A 426 21.76 -11.41 -24.94
C ASP A 426 21.21 -10.06 -25.40
N CYS A 427 19.89 -9.91 -25.47
CA CYS A 427 19.27 -8.62 -25.76
C CYS A 427 19.67 -7.60 -24.69
N GLU A 428 20.31 -6.49 -25.09
CA GLU A 428 20.84 -5.48 -24.16
C GLU A 428 19.78 -4.94 -23.19
N THR A 429 18.60 -4.64 -23.72
CA THR A 429 17.48 -4.16 -22.87
C THR A 429 17.02 -5.23 -21.89
N ARG A 430 16.93 -6.49 -22.34
CA ARG A 430 16.57 -7.61 -21.46
C ARG A 430 17.59 -7.79 -20.34
N ARG A 431 18.90 -7.73 -20.67
CA ARG A 431 19.98 -7.73 -19.66
C ARG A 431 19.86 -6.58 -18.68
N LEU A 432 19.72 -5.35 -19.16
CA LEU A 432 19.56 -4.17 -18.32
C LEU A 432 18.38 -4.34 -17.34
N LYS A 433 17.22 -4.80 -17.84
CA LYS A 433 16.03 -5.02 -17.00
C LYS A 433 16.21 -6.12 -15.96
N LYS A 434 17.05 -7.14 -16.20
CA LYS A 434 17.45 -8.12 -15.19
C LYS A 434 18.29 -7.49 -14.09
N PHE A 435 19.23 -6.61 -14.42
CA PHE A 435 19.99 -5.85 -13.40
C PHE A 435 19.10 -4.91 -12.59
N VAL A 436 18.15 -4.21 -13.24
CA VAL A 436 17.17 -3.36 -12.56
C VAL A 436 16.33 -4.18 -11.57
N HIS A 437 15.92 -5.38 -11.96
CA HIS A 437 15.21 -6.30 -11.06
C HIS A 437 16.08 -6.72 -9.89
N PHE A 438 17.32 -7.14 -10.15
CA PHE A 438 18.28 -7.59 -9.12
C PHE A 438 18.49 -6.52 -8.03
N VAL A 439 18.67 -5.26 -8.40
CA VAL A 439 18.92 -4.17 -7.43
C VAL A 439 17.65 -3.60 -6.82
N SER A 440 16.46 -4.02 -7.27
CA SER A 440 15.18 -3.48 -6.81
C SER A 440 14.92 -3.74 -5.33
N GLN A 441 14.03 -2.93 -4.74
CA GLN A 441 13.61 -3.06 -3.34
C GLN A 441 13.06 -4.45 -2.98
N LYS A 442 12.45 -5.16 -3.94
CA LYS A 442 11.90 -6.51 -3.73
C LYS A 442 12.97 -7.61 -3.76
N ALA A 443 14.12 -7.32 -4.34
CA ALA A 443 15.27 -8.23 -4.46
C ALA A 443 16.39 -7.80 -3.52
N MET A 444 17.56 -7.38 -4.03
CA MET A 444 18.73 -7.05 -3.19
C MET A 444 18.69 -5.65 -2.55
N ASP A 445 17.77 -4.76 -2.95
CA ASP A 445 17.51 -3.44 -2.36
C ASP A 445 18.74 -2.54 -2.33
N ILE A 446 19.34 -2.32 -3.48
CA ILE A 446 20.55 -1.51 -3.60
C ILE A 446 20.17 -0.09 -4.03
N GLU A 447 20.06 0.83 -3.09
CA GLU A 447 19.80 2.23 -3.39
C GLU A 447 20.94 2.87 -4.17
N GLY A 448 20.58 3.74 -5.13
CA GLY A 448 21.56 4.48 -5.95
C GLY A 448 21.92 3.83 -7.29
N LEU A 449 21.55 2.56 -7.52
CA LEU A 449 21.65 1.91 -8.83
C LEU A 449 20.34 2.03 -9.60
N SER A 450 20.00 3.24 -10.05
CA SER A 450 18.88 3.44 -10.98
C SER A 450 19.13 2.78 -12.33
N GLU A 451 18.08 2.60 -13.15
CA GLU A 451 18.21 2.07 -14.50
C GLU A 451 19.24 2.85 -15.34
N ALA A 452 19.18 4.20 -15.29
CA ALA A 452 20.15 5.05 -15.99
C ALA A 452 21.58 4.90 -15.44
N THR A 453 21.76 4.64 -14.16
CA THR A 453 23.08 4.38 -13.55
C THR A 453 23.63 3.02 -14.01
N LEU A 454 22.77 1.99 -13.99
CA LEU A 454 23.14 0.66 -14.48
C LEU A 454 23.51 0.67 -15.96
N GLU A 455 22.74 1.35 -16.79
CA GLU A 455 23.03 1.53 -18.22
C GLU A 455 24.40 2.17 -18.44
N LYS A 456 24.72 3.25 -17.72
CA LYS A 456 26.05 3.88 -17.75
C LYS A 456 27.16 2.92 -17.33
N PHE A 457 26.99 2.15 -16.25
CA PHE A 457 28.02 1.26 -15.74
C PHE A 457 28.24 0.04 -16.63
N ILE A 458 27.15 -0.50 -17.22
CA ILE A 458 27.22 -1.57 -18.23
C ILE A 458 27.91 -1.06 -19.48
N GLY A 459 27.54 0.14 -19.96
CA GLY A 459 28.15 0.77 -21.17
C GLY A 459 29.64 1.10 -20.99
N GLN A 460 30.09 1.37 -19.77
CA GLN A 460 31.51 1.57 -19.44
C GLN A 460 32.27 0.25 -19.20
N GLY A 461 31.57 -0.90 -19.20
CA GLY A 461 32.17 -2.19 -18.92
C GLY A 461 32.51 -2.45 -17.44
N PHE A 462 31.91 -1.69 -16.51
CA PHE A 462 32.11 -1.92 -15.09
C PHE A 462 31.28 -3.08 -14.56
N ILE A 463 30.13 -3.38 -15.21
CA ILE A 463 29.20 -4.42 -14.81
C ILE A 463 28.91 -5.33 -16.02
N HIS A 464 29.25 -6.62 -15.89
CA HIS A 464 28.92 -7.70 -16.83
C HIS A 464 28.04 -8.78 -16.20
N SER A 465 28.16 -8.96 -14.87
CA SER A 465 27.42 -9.93 -14.08
C SER A 465 26.93 -9.30 -12.75
N TYR A 466 26.03 -9.95 -12.02
CA TYR A 466 25.59 -9.49 -10.68
C TYR A 466 26.77 -9.38 -9.70
N LEU A 467 27.78 -10.23 -9.86
CA LEU A 467 28.98 -10.24 -9.01
C LEU A 467 29.79 -8.95 -9.12
N ASP A 468 29.79 -8.33 -10.32
CA ASP A 468 30.57 -7.10 -10.55
C ASP A 468 30.02 -5.92 -9.75
N ILE A 469 28.71 -5.93 -9.42
CA ILE A 469 28.10 -4.93 -8.54
C ILE A 469 28.82 -4.89 -7.19
N TYR A 470 29.16 -6.06 -6.64
CA TYR A 470 29.87 -6.19 -5.37
C TYR A 470 31.38 -5.98 -5.46
N ARG A 471 31.89 -5.71 -6.66
CA ARG A 471 33.29 -5.45 -7.00
C ARG A 471 33.52 -4.08 -7.61
N LEU A 472 32.50 -3.18 -7.56
CA LEU A 472 32.57 -1.83 -8.14
C LEU A 472 33.63 -0.93 -7.50
N ASP A 473 34.12 -1.26 -6.31
CA ASP A 473 35.23 -0.56 -5.65
C ASP A 473 36.49 -0.46 -6.53
N ARG A 474 36.68 -1.42 -7.44
CA ARG A 474 37.76 -1.43 -8.43
C ARG A 474 37.71 -0.24 -9.38
N TYR A 475 36.54 0.29 -9.62
CA TYR A 475 36.28 1.41 -10.55
C TYR A 475 35.92 2.71 -9.84
N ARG A 476 36.18 2.79 -8.50
CA ARG A 476 35.85 3.97 -7.69
C ARG A 476 36.39 5.27 -8.31
N ALA A 477 37.66 5.26 -8.75
CA ALA A 477 38.29 6.47 -9.26
C ALA A 477 37.65 6.98 -10.57
N GLU A 478 37.17 6.08 -11.40
CA GLU A 478 36.45 6.35 -12.64
C GLU A 478 35.02 6.83 -12.33
N ILE A 479 34.32 6.12 -11.47
CA ILE A 479 32.90 6.43 -11.12
C ILE A 479 32.78 7.80 -10.48
N VAL A 480 33.67 8.15 -9.53
CA VAL A 480 33.65 9.48 -8.87
C VAL A 480 33.83 10.62 -9.83
N ARG A 481 34.50 10.40 -10.99
CA ARG A 481 34.72 11.41 -12.04
C ARG A 481 33.58 11.49 -13.06
N MET A 482 32.63 10.54 -13.04
CA MET A 482 31.51 10.55 -13.95
C MET A 482 30.54 11.68 -13.61
N ASP A 483 29.88 12.20 -14.66
CA ASP A 483 28.85 13.22 -14.50
C ASP A 483 27.66 12.69 -13.65
N GLY A 484 27.29 13.46 -12.62
CA GLY A 484 26.29 13.07 -11.62
C GLY A 484 26.82 12.28 -10.45
N PHE A 485 28.14 11.95 -10.42
CA PHE A 485 28.80 11.27 -9.30
C PHE A 485 29.84 12.17 -8.62
N GLY A 486 30.14 11.86 -7.38
CA GLY A 486 31.19 12.49 -6.56
C GLY A 486 31.43 11.60 -5.34
N GLU A 487 32.37 11.97 -4.49
CA GLU A 487 32.75 11.14 -3.32
C GLU A 487 31.57 10.81 -2.40
N LYS A 488 30.65 11.76 -2.16
CA LYS A 488 29.48 11.52 -1.29
C LYS A 488 28.48 10.56 -1.90
N SER A 489 28.19 10.67 -3.20
CA SER A 489 27.26 9.76 -3.89
C SER A 489 27.86 8.39 -4.06
N TRP A 490 29.16 8.29 -4.33
CA TRP A 490 29.87 7.03 -4.33
C TRP A 490 29.80 6.33 -2.96
N GLN A 491 30.08 7.05 -1.88
CA GLN A 491 30.07 6.44 -0.54
C GLN A 491 28.68 5.91 -0.19
N ARG A 492 27.61 6.66 -0.48
CA ARG A 492 26.22 6.20 -0.27
C ARG A 492 25.91 4.93 -1.08
N LEU A 493 26.29 4.93 -2.34
CA LEU A 493 26.10 3.77 -3.22
C LEU A 493 26.87 2.55 -2.68
N TRP A 494 28.13 2.74 -2.30
CA TRP A 494 28.95 1.66 -1.79
C TRP A 494 28.43 1.11 -0.45
N ASP A 495 27.98 1.97 0.44
CA ASP A 495 27.35 1.58 1.71
C ASP A 495 26.06 0.77 1.44
N ALA A 496 25.24 1.18 0.49
CA ALA A 496 24.04 0.42 0.09
C ALA A 496 24.39 -0.96 -0.48
N ILE A 497 25.43 -1.05 -1.34
CA ILE A 497 25.93 -2.33 -1.86
C ILE A 497 26.43 -3.23 -0.72
N GLN A 498 27.19 -2.70 0.25
CA GLN A 498 27.67 -3.50 1.37
C GLN A 498 26.52 -3.93 2.29
N GLN A 499 25.52 -3.08 2.51
CA GLN A 499 24.35 -3.40 3.31
C GLN A 499 23.51 -4.51 2.67
N SER A 500 23.38 -4.53 1.34
CA SER A 500 22.60 -5.54 0.60
C SER A 500 23.17 -6.97 0.74
N ARG A 501 24.41 -7.12 1.20
CA ARG A 501 24.98 -8.44 1.53
C ARG A 501 24.24 -9.13 2.68
N ASN A 502 23.60 -8.36 3.56
CA ASN A 502 22.71 -8.90 4.60
C ASN A 502 21.30 -9.00 4.02
N THR A 503 20.94 -10.16 3.54
CA THR A 503 19.66 -10.41 2.85
C THR A 503 18.94 -11.62 3.44
N THR A 504 17.70 -11.86 3.01
CA THR A 504 16.93 -13.03 3.42
C THR A 504 16.89 -14.07 2.30
N PHE A 505 16.53 -15.30 2.63
CA PHE A 505 16.33 -16.38 1.68
C PHE A 505 15.36 -15.98 0.54
N GLU A 506 14.24 -15.35 0.90
CA GLU A 506 13.22 -14.96 -0.07
C GLU A 506 13.73 -13.89 -1.04
N ARG A 507 14.43 -12.88 -0.53
CA ARG A 507 15.00 -11.81 -1.36
C ARG A 507 16.09 -12.33 -2.29
N TYR A 508 16.90 -13.26 -1.79
CA TYR A 508 17.90 -13.92 -2.60
C TYR A 508 17.27 -14.70 -3.75
N LEU A 509 16.24 -15.53 -3.50
CA LEU A 509 15.52 -16.25 -4.55
C LEU A 509 14.88 -15.31 -5.57
N ILE A 510 14.24 -14.23 -5.12
CA ILE A 510 13.62 -13.25 -6.03
C ILE A 510 14.71 -12.59 -6.90
N SER A 511 15.88 -12.30 -6.34
CA SER A 511 16.98 -11.65 -7.08
C SER A 511 17.54 -12.50 -8.21
N MET A 512 17.44 -13.82 -8.11
CA MET A 512 17.91 -14.76 -9.14
C MET A 512 17.04 -14.78 -10.41
N ASP A 513 15.91 -14.09 -10.40
CA ASP A 513 14.99 -13.99 -11.53
C ASP A 513 14.51 -15.36 -12.09
N ILE A 514 14.32 -16.34 -11.17
CA ILE A 514 13.70 -17.62 -11.54
C ILE A 514 12.24 -17.34 -11.93
N PRO A 515 11.79 -17.74 -13.14
CA PRO A 515 10.46 -17.38 -13.60
C PRO A 515 9.35 -17.85 -12.64
N MET A 516 8.40 -16.96 -12.35
CA MET A 516 7.28 -17.13 -11.42
C MET A 516 7.65 -17.24 -9.92
N ILE A 517 8.91 -17.19 -9.54
CA ILE A 517 9.28 -17.04 -8.13
C ILE A 517 9.17 -15.57 -7.72
N GLY A 518 8.10 -15.26 -7.00
CA GLY A 518 7.85 -13.98 -6.35
C GLY A 518 7.74 -14.16 -4.83
N ASN A 519 7.24 -13.13 -4.11
CA ASN A 519 7.13 -13.14 -2.65
C ASN A 519 6.39 -14.36 -2.07
N THR A 520 5.31 -14.82 -2.72
CA THR A 520 4.52 -15.95 -2.22
C THR A 520 5.29 -17.25 -2.36
N ALA A 521 5.81 -17.54 -3.57
CA ALA A 521 6.55 -18.77 -3.82
C ALA A 521 7.84 -18.84 -3.00
N SER A 522 8.61 -17.74 -2.89
CA SER A 522 9.85 -17.70 -2.11
C SER A 522 9.63 -17.93 -0.61
N LYS A 523 8.51 -17.43 -0.05
CA LYS A 523 8.14 -17.70 1.35
C LYS A 523 7.79 -19.17 1.58
N VAL A 524 7.06 -19.81 0.66
CA VAL A 524 6.76 -21.24 0.75
C VAL A 524 8.05 -22.05 0.71
N LEU A 525 8.93 -21.76 -0.25
CA LEU A 525 10.23 -22.43 -0.37
C LEU A 525 11.11 -22.21 0.86
N GLY A 526 11.16 -20.97 1.40
CA GLY A 526 11.92 -20.67 2.62
C GLY A 526 11.51 -21.52 3.81
N ARG A 527 10.21 -21.72 4.00
CA ARG A 527 9.69 -22.58 5.08
C ARG A 527 10.02 -24.05 4.87
N VAL A 528 9.85 -24.56 3.66
CA VAL A 528 10.06 -25.98 3.32
C VAL A 528 11.55 -26.35 3.42
N PHE A 529 12.43 -25.45 3.01
CA PHE A 529 13.89 -25.65 3.02
C PHE A 529 14.60 -24.88 4.16
N HIS A 530 13.89 -24.62 5.26
CA HIS A 530 14.42 -24.05 6.51
C HIS A 530 15.27 -22.79 6.30
N TYR A 531 14.93 -21.97 5.28
CA TYR A 531 15.67 -20.77 4.86
C TYR A 531 17.15 -21.06 4.59
N ASP A 532 17.45 -22.27 4.09
CA ASP A 532 18.77 -22.75 3.76
C ASP A 532 18.91 -22.89 2.24
N LEU A 533 19.81 -22.08 1.65
CA LEU A 533 20.04 -22.06 0.20
C LEU A 533 20.66 -23.35 -0.32
N ASP A 534 21.53 -24.00 0.49
CA ASP A 534 22.15 -25.26 0.12
C ASP A 534 21.13 -26.40 0.12
N GLU A 535 20.27 -26.46 1.14
CA GLU A 535 19.19 -27.45 1.22
C GLU A 535 18.22 -27.31 0.03
N PHE A 536 17.87 -26.09 -0.35
CA PHE A 536 17.03 -25.82 -1.52
C PHE A 536 17.72 -26.28 -2.82
N ARG A 537 18.97 -25.86 -3.04
CA ARG A 537 19.77 -26.29 -4.21
C ARG A 537 19.88 -27.80 -4.30
N ASP A 538 20.22 -28.46 -3.21
CA ASP A 538 20.41 -29.92 -3.17
C ASP A 538 19.11 -30.65 -3.45
N ALA A 539 17.96 -30.10 -3.01
CA ALA A 539 16.64 -30.64 -3.34
C ALA A 539 16.34 -30.51 -4.85
N VAL A 540 16.69 -29.38 -5.48
CA VAL A 540 16.53 -29.21 -6.94
C VAL A 540 17.32 -30.28 -7.68
N TYR A 541 18.61 -30.48 -7.35
CA TYR A 541 19.46 -31.50 -7.97
C TYR A 541 19.02 -32.92 -7.61
N GLY A 542 18.44 -33.14 -6.44
CA GLY A 542 17.83 -34.39 -6.03
C GLY A 542 16.53 -34.73 -6.76
N GLY A 543 16.04 -33.85 -7.64
CA GLY A 543 14.80 -34.07 -8.39
C GLY A 543 13.54 -33.91 -7.52
N TYR A 544 13.56 -33.00 -6.53
CA TYR A 544 12.41 -32.74 -5.67
C TYR A 544 11.20 -32.31 -6.48
N ASP A 545 10.06 -32.94 -6.21
CA ASP A 545 8.80 -32.62 -6.88
C ASP A 545 8.11 -31.42 -6.20
N PHE A 546 8.33 -30.22 -6.74
CA PHE A 546 7.75 -28.99 -6.21
C PHE A 546 6.23 -28.95 -6.33
N ARG A 547 5.58 -29.78 -7.19
CA ARG A 547 4.11 -29.80 -7.36
C ARG A 547 3.36 -30.26 -6.11
N GLN A 548 4.06 -30.88 -5.16
CA GLN A 548 3.48 -31.24 -3.87
C GLN A 548 3.29 -30.03 -2.92
N LEU A 549 3.87 -28.88 -3.25
CA LEU A 549 3.75 -27.66 -2.46
C LEU A 549 2.47 -26.88 -2.83
N PRO A 550 1.87 -26.18 -1.85
CA PRO A 550 0.69 -25.35 -2.12
C PRO A 550 0.97 -24.31 -3.20
N ASP A 551 0.05 -24.18 -4.17
CA ASP A 551 0.11 -23.23 -5.30
C ASP A 551 1.28 -23.44 -6.29
N PHE A 552 1.99 -24.58 -6.22
CA PHE A 552 3.04 -24.95 -7.16
C PHE A 552 2.50 -25.89 -8.23
N GLY A 553 2.26 -25.34 -9.42
CA GLY A 553 1.88 -26.11 -10.61
C GLY A 553 3.09 -26.62 -11.39
N GLU A 554 2.80 -27.33 -12.49
CA GLU A 554 3.83 -27.90 -13.38
C GLU A 554 4.76 -26.84 -13.97
N THR A 555 4.23 -25.67 -14.33
CA THR A 555 5.02 -24.57 -14.90
C THR A 555 6.09 -24.07 -13.90
N LEU A 556 5.73 -23.86 -12.65
CA LEU A 556 6.69 -23.40 -11.64
C LEU A 556 7.71 -24.48 -11.28
N HIS A 557 7.27 -25.75 -11.22
CA HIS A 557 8.17 -26.89 -11.04
C HIS A 557 9.22 -26.94 -12.15
N ASN A 558 8.81 -26.88 -13.42
CA ASN A 558 9.73 -26.88 -14.56
C ASN A 558 10.65 -25.67 -14.55
N ASN A 559 10.13 -24.47 -14.31
CA ASN A 559 10.94 -23.25 -14.26
C ASN A 559 12.09 -23.32 -13.24
N ILE A 560 11.85 -23.92 -12.08
CA ILE A 560 12.90 -24.10 -11.06
C ILE A 560 14.00 -25.02 -11.59
N HIS A 561 13.63 -26.21 -12.07
CA HIS A 561 14.60 -27.17 -12.58
C HIS A 561 15.35 -26.67 -13.80
N ASP A 562 14.65 -26.09 -14.79
CA ASP A 562 15.23 -25.56 -16.01
C ASP A 562 16.24 -24.43 -15.72
N TRP A 563 15.92 -23.56 -14.71
CA TRP A 563 16.81 -22.47 -14.33
C TRP A 563 18.16 -23.00 -13.79
N PHE A 564 18.16 -24.05 -12.97
CA PHE A 564 19.37 -24.67 -12.41
C PHE A 564 20.11 -25.57 -13.41
N CYS A 565 19.47 -25.98 -14.53
CA CYS A 565 20.13 -26.69 -15.62
C CYS A 565 21.05 -25.80 -16.46
N VAL A 566 20.94 -24.46 -16.36
CA VAL A 566 21.81 -23.52 -17.06
C VAL A 566 23.08 -23.30 -16.25
N GLU A 567 24.24 -23.69 -16.79
CA GLU A 567 25.53 -23.63 -16.08
C GLU A 567 25.88 -22.21 -15.59
N ASP A 568 25.62 -21.18 -16.40
CA ASP A 568 25.87 -19.79 -16.01
C ASP A 568 25.03 -19.36 -14.81
N ASN A 569 23.77 -19.77 -14.74
CA ASN A 569 22.89 -19.47 -13.60
C ASN A 569 23.41 -20.12 -12.31
N PHE A 570 23.85 -21.38 -12.44
CA PHE A 570 24.41 -22.11 -11.31
C PHE A 570 25.70 -21.46 -10.80
N CYS A 571 26.61 -21.11 -11.70
CA CYS A 571 27.85 -20.43 -11.30
C CYS A 571 27.56 -19.09 -10.59
N ILE A 572 26.61 -18.30 -11.10
CA ILE A 572 26.19 -17.05 -10.44
C ILE A 572 25.59 -17.33 -9.07
N TRP A 573 24.75 -18.35 -8.93
CA TRP A 573 24.17 -18.77 -7.66
C TRP A 573 25.25 -19.05 -6.63
N GLU A 574 26.18 -19.95 -6.94
CA GLU A 574 27.25 -20.39 -6.02
C GLU A 574 28.16 -19.22 -5.63
N GLU A 575 28.65 -18.44 -6.60
CA GLU A 575 29.56 -17.34 -6.29
C GLU A 575 28.87 -16.23 -5.48
N LEU A 576 27.63 -15.89 -5.83
CA LEU A 576 26.89 -14.84 -5.14
C LEU A 576 26.55 -15.26 -3.72
N GLN A 577 26.15 -16.51 -3.49
CA GLN A 577 25.86 -17.06 -2.18
C GLN A 577 27.05 -16.89 -1.22
N THR A 578 28.27 -17.08 -1.70
CA THR A 578 29.49 -16.91 -0.87
C THR A 578 29.71 -15.46 -0.40
N MET A 579 29.11 -14.49 -1.10
CA MET A 579 29.23 -13.07 -0.79
C MET A 579 28.12 -12.56 0.12
N MET A 580 27.05 -13.36 0.32
CA MET A 580 25.86 -12.96 1.05
C MET A 580 25.84 -13.52 2.48
N ASN A 581 25.24 -12.75 3.38
CA ASN A 581 24.92 -13.17 4.74
C ASN A 581 23.40 -13.36 4.81
N ILE A 582 22.96 -14.62 4.66
CA ILE A 582 21.51 -14.95 4.66
C ILE A 582 21.00 -14.95 6.09
N GLN A 583 20.13 -13.99 6.39
CA GLN A 583 19.48 -13.87 7.69
C GLN A 583 18.31 -14.85 7.76
N LYS A 584 18.34 -15.77 8.72
CA LYS A 584 17.22 -16.65 9.02
C LYS A 584 16.24 -15.94 9.97
N PRO A 585 14.93 -16.10 9.80
CA PRO A 585 13.97 -15.58 10.77
C PRO A 585 14.25 -16.14 12.17
N ALA A 586 14.09 -15.32 13.21
CA ALA A 586 14.34 -15.70 14.60
C ALA A 586 13.56 -16.95 15.05
N VAL A 587 12.45 -17.27 14.39
CA VAL A 587 11.61 -18.46 14.64
C VAL A 587 12.26 -19.76 14.14
N ALA A 588 13.17 -19.69 13.18
CA ALA A 588 13.81 -20.89 12.60
C ALA A 588 14.86 -21.54 13.53
N GLU A 589 15.43 -20.80 14.48
CA GLU A 589 16.42 -21.33 15.42
C GLU A 589 15.82 -22.24 16.51
N HIS A 590 14.54 -22.10 16.80
CA HIS A 590 13.87 -22.90 17.83
C HIS A 590 13.28 -24.23 17.34
N SER A 591 13.27 -24.52 16.05
CA SER A 591 12.63 -25.72 15.49
C SER A 591 13.53 -26.98 15.52
N LYS A 592 14.85 -26.85 15.72
CA LYS A 592 15.77 -28.00 15.73
C LYS A 592 15.81 -28.81 17.03
N ASP A 593 15.28 -28.28 18.14
CA ASP A 593 15.43 -28.90 19.48
C ASP A 593 14.11 -29.41 20.10
N ARG A 594 12.96 -29.33 19.41
CA ARG A 594 11.69 -29.80 19.96
C ARG A 594 11.36 -31.21 19.46
N GLY A 595 11.67 -32.17 20.31
CA GLY A 595 11.46 -33.62 20.05
C GLY A 595 9.99 -34.02 19.89
N GLN A 596 9.83 -35.21 19.41
CA GLN A 596 8.70 -36.07 18.97
C GLN A 596 7.32 -35.98 19.63
N ASP A 597 7.00 -35.03 20.53
CA ASP A 597 5.74 -34.96 21.28
C ASP A 597 4.89 -33.68 20.97
N ASN A 598 5.02 -33.06 19.79
CA ASN A 598 4.20 -31.91 19.43
C ASN A 598 2.84 -32.37 18.88
N PRO A 599 1.70 -32.09 19.58
CA PRO A 599 0.37 -32.53 19.18
C PRO A 599 -0.17 -31.90 17.91
N PHE A 600 0.52 -30.85 17.39
CA PHE A 600 0.06 -30.08 16.25
C PHE A 600 0.65 -30.51 14.90
N VAL A 601 1.61 -31.41 14.88
CA VAL A 601 2.21 -31.91 13.64
C VAL A 601 1.17 -32.50 12.70
N GLY A 602 1.11 -31.98 11.46
CA GLY A 602 0.16 -32.41 10.42
C GLY A 602 -1.30 -31.98 10.66
N LYS A 603 -1.57 -31.15 11.68
CA LYS A 603 -2.91 -30.64 12.00
C LYS A 603 -3.22 -29.35 11.28
N THR A 604 -4.48 -29.12 10.91
CA THR A 604 -4.94 -27.85 10.36
C THR A 604 -5.50 -26.98 11.49
N ILE A 605 -4.85 -25.85 11.73
CA ILE A 605 -5.20 -24.90 12.79
C ILE A 605 -5.69 -23.61 12.15
N VAL A 606 -6.83 -23.11 12.59
CA VAL A 606 -7.37 -21.81 12.17
C VAL A 606 -7.32 -20.87 13.36
N VAL A 607 -6.87 -19.63 13.14
CA VAL A 607 -6.87 -18.59 14.19
C VAL A 607 -8.02 -17.61 13.96
N THR A 608 -8.69 -17.22 15.03
CA THR A 608 -9.70 -16.17 15.02
C THR A 608 -9.53 -15.24 16.23
N GLY A 609 -9.75 -13.93 16.02
CA GLY A 609 -9.51 -12.94 17.07
C GLY A 609 -8.03 -12.58 17.23
N LYS A 610 -7.73 -11.74 18.23
CA LYS A 610 -6.37 -11.27 18.56
C LYS A 610 -5.72 -12.25 19.53
N VAL A 611 -4.52 -12.71 19.21
CA VAL A 611 -3.73 -13.65 20.00
C VAL A 611 -2.41 -12.97 20.38
N GLU A 612 -2.38 -12.28 21.53
CA GLU A 612 -1.16 -11.64 22.02
C GLU A 612 -0.12 -12.67 22.49
N PRO A 613 1.20 -12.40 22.36
CA PRO A 613 1.81 -11.17 21.81
C PRO A 613 2.01 -11.18 20.29
N TYR A 614 1.42 -12.14 19.58
CA TYR A 614 1.67 -12.38 18.16
C TYR A 614 0.75 -11.55 17.27
N THR A 615 1.29 -11.11 16.13
CA THR A 615 0.49 -10.65 15.00
C THR A 615 -0.19 -11.83 14.33
N ARG A 616 -1.16 -11.58 13.43
CA ARG A 616 -1.83 -12.66 12.71
C ARG A 616 -0.88 -13.50 11.86
N ASP A 617 0.06 -12.85 11.19
CA ASP A 617 1.10 -13.55 10.43
C ASP A 617 2.08 -14.25 11.38
N GLY A 618 2.47 -13.60 12.47
CA GLY A 618 3.34 -14.20 13.48
C GLY A 618 2.75 -15.42 14.17
N ILE A 619 1.43 -15.45 14.46
CA ILE A 619 0.77 -16.64 15.01
C ILE A 619 0.60 -17.73 13.95
N ASN A 620 0.37 -17.38 12.67
CA ASN A 620 0.34 -18.35 11.59
C ASN A 620 1.74 -18.94 11.37
N ASP A 621 2.78 -18.11 11.38
CA ASP A 621 4.18 -18.57 11.29
C ASP A 621 4.55 -19.49 12.47
N LEU A 622 4.07 -19.18 13.68
CA LEU A 622 4.24 -20.07 14.84
C LEU A 622 3.52 -21.42 14.63
N ILE A 623 2.26 -21.42 14.18
CA ILE A 623 1.50 -22.63 13.88
C ILE A 623 2.26 -23.51 12.87
N GLU A 624 2.77 -22.90 11.81
CA GLU A 624 3.52 -23.63 10.78
C GLU A 624 4.88 -24.11 11.29
N SER A 625 5.54 -23.35 12.16
CA SER A 625 6.79 -23.79 12.83
C SER A 625 6.59 -24.98 13.75
N LEU A 626 5.35 -25.18 14.22
CA LEU A 626 4.96 -26.36 15.00
C LEU A 626 4.62 -27.57 14.11
N GLY A 627 4.81 -27.47 12.80
CA GLY A 627 4.49 -28.55 11.85
C GLY A 627 3.00 -28.69 11.55
N ALA A 628 2.19 -27.68 11.89
CA ALA A 628 0.77 -27.61 11.58
C ALA A 628 0.51 -26.75 10.35
N HIS A 629 -0.68 -26.84 9.75
CA HIS A 629 -1.12 -25.98 8.64
C HIS A 629 -1.99 -24.83 9.14
N ALA A 630 -1.58 -23.60 8.90
CA ALA A 630 -2.37 -22.41 9.22
C ALA A 630 -3.49 -22.20 8.19
N GLY A 631 -4.74 -22.46 8.59
CA GLY A 631 -5.92 -22.34 7.74
C GLY A 631 -6.52 -20.94 7.77
N SER A 632 -6.94 -20.42 6.60
CA SER A 632 -7.64 -19.13 6.49
C SER A 632 -9.12 -19.18 6.86
N SER A 633 -9.77 -20.36 6.77
CA SER A 633 -11.19 -20.56 7.03
C SER A 633 -11.47 -21.89 7.74
N VAL A 634 -12.50 -21.91 8.60
CA VAL A 634 -12.93 -23.14 9.29
C VAL A 634 -13.71 -24.05 8.34
N SER A 635 -13.34 -25.31 8.28
CA SER A 635 -13.96 -26.35 7.47
C SER A 635 -13.98 -27.69 8.24
N LYS A 636 -14.57 -28.73 7.67
CA LYS A 636 -14.53 -30.09 8.24
C LYS A 636 -13.13 -30.70 8.34
N LYS A 637 -12.14 -30.10 7.66
CA LYS A 637 -10.73 -30.50 7.71
C LYS A 637 -9.93 -29.72 8.78
N THR A 638 -10.55 -28.80 9.50
CA THR A 638 -9.90 -28.01 10.56
C THR A 638 -9.89 -28.84 11.83
N ASP A 639 -8.71 -29.09 12.41
CA ASP A 639 -8.56 -29.86 13.67
C ASP A 639 -8.75 -28.95 14.89
N TYR A 640 -8.17 -27.74 14.85
CA TYR A 640 -8.22 -26.79 15.96
C TYR A 640 -8.59 -25.37 15.50
N LEU A 641 -9.34 -24.67 16.34
CA LEU A 641 -9.55 -23.23 16.23
C LEU A 641 -8.91 -22.54 17.44
N VAL A 642 -7.85 -21.75 17.23
CA VAL A 642 -7.31 -20.88 18.28
C VAL A 642 -8.16 -19.61 18.32
N CYS A 643 -8.79 -19.40 19.48
CA CYS A 643 -9.78 -18.35 19.69
C CYS A 643 -9.22 -17.27 20.61
N GLY A 644 -8.66 -16.20 20.01
CA GLY A 644 -8.21 -15.01 20.73
C GLY A 644 -9.34 -14.03 21.03
N GLU A 645 -9.00 -12.87 21.54
CA GLU A 645 -9.97 -11.81 21.87
C GLU A 645 -10.73 -11.34 20.61
N ASN A 646 -12.01 -11.02 20.77
CA ASN A 646 -12.90 -10.57 19.69
C ASN A 646 -13.06 -11.59 18.54
N ALA A 647 -13.18 -12.85 18.86
CA ALA A 647 -13.41 -13.92 17.90
C ALA A 647 -14.70 -13.71 17.11
N GLY A 648 -14.59 -13.68 15.76
CA GLY A 648 -15.72 -13.50 14.85
C GLY A 648 -16.47 -14.78 14.49
N SER A 649 -17.18 -14.78 13.35
CA SER A 649 -18.03 -15.87 12.82
C SER A 649 -17.35 -17.24 12.69
N LYS A 650 -16.02 -17.32 12.72
CA LYS A 650 -15.28 -18.56 12.69
C LYS A 650 -15.50 -19.42 13.94
N LEU A 651 -15.74 -18.78 15.09
CA LEU A 651 -16.03 -19.49 16.35
C LEU A 651 -17.39 -20.22 16.29
N SER A 652 -18.43 -19.54 15.78
CA SER A 652 -19.75 -20.18 15.60
C SER A 652 -19.64 -21.35 14.64
N LYS A 653 -18.97 -21.13 13.50
CA LYS A 653 -18.77 -22.17 12.48
C LYS A 653 -17.94 -23.37 12.99
N ALA A 654 -16.96 -23.13 13.84
CA ALA A 654 -16.17 -24.20 14.45
C ALA A 654 -17.03 -25.06 15.40
N ARG A 655 -17.89 -24.41 16.21
CA ARG A 655 -18.84 -25.11 17.08
C ARG A 655 -19.84 -25.92 16.27
N ASP A 656 -20.39 -25.38 15.19
CA ASP A 656 -21.35 -26.09 14.31
C ASP A 656 -20.72 -27.31 13.62
N LEU A 657 -19.41 -27.24 13.33
CA LEU A 657 -18.66 -28.35 12.69
C LEU A 657 -17.97 -29.30 13.68
N GLY A 658 -18.08 -29.06 15.00
CA GLY A 658 -17.46 -29.84 16.02
C GLY A 658 -15.93 -29.74 16.09
N VAL A 659 -15.36 -28.62 15.60
CA VAL A 659 -13.91 -28.32 15.63
C VAL A 659 -13.50 -27.97 17.06
N THR A 660 -12.39 -28.56 17.54
CA THR A 660 -11.85 -28.26 18.88
C THR A 660 -11.41 -26.80 18.96
N VAL A 661 -11.96 -26.02 19.90
CA VAL A 661 -11.62 -24.63 20.13
C VAL A 661 -10.63 -24.54 21.30
N LEU A 662 -9.49 -23.89 21.04
CA LEU A 662 -8.45 -23.63 22.04
C LEU A 662 -8.40 -22.12 22.36
N SER A 663 -8.25 -21.76 23.61
CA SER A 663 -7.82 -20.42 23.99
C SER A 663 -6.34 -20.20 23.62
N PRO A 664 -5.85 -18.96 23.52
CA PRO A 664 -4.43 -18.69 23.31
C PRO A 664 -3.54 -19.35 24.35
N ALA A 665 -3.93 -19.32 25.63
CA ALA A 665 -3.18 -19.93 26.71
C ALA A 665 -3.07 -21.46 26.55
N GLU A 666 -4.18 -22.14 26.19
CA GLU A 666 -4.17 -23.59 25.92
C GLU A 666 -3.30 -23.91 24.70
N PHE A 667 -3.40 -23.11 23.64
CA PHE A 667 -2.56 -23.28 22.45
C PHE A 667 -1.08 -23.14 22.77
N PHE A 668 -0.66 -22.07 23.48
CA PHE A 668 0.73 -21.85 23.84
C PHE A 668 1.25 -22.93 24.81
N SER A 669 0.44 -23.33 25.78
CA SER A 669 0.79 -24.43 26.69
C SER A 669 1.02 -25.74 25.92
N MET A 670 0.14 -26.09 24.99
CA MET A 670 0.28 -27.29 24.12
C MET A 670 1.45 -27.16 23.14
N ALA A 671 1.75 -25.92 22.68
CA ALA A 671 2.87 -25.63 21.81
C ALA A 671 4.23 -25.61 22.55
N GLY A 672 4.23 -25.63 23.88
CA GLY A 672 5.44 -25.44 24.69
C GLY A 672 6.09 -24.07 24.45
N ALA A 673 5.29 -23.05 24.14
CA ALA A 673 5.71 -21.67 23.91
C ALA A 673 5.14 -20.81 25.06
N GLU A 674 5.79 -20.82 26.23
CA GLU A 674 5.53 -19.88 27.33
C GLU A 674 6.33 -18.59 27.16
#